data_644e32578d82366656df2effd0bb4d43
#
_entry.id   644e32578d82366656df2effd0bb4d43
#
_cell.length_a   1.000
_cell.length_b   1.000
_cell.length_c   1.000
_cell.angle_alpha   90.00
_cell.angle_beta   90.00
_cell.angle_gamma   90.00
#
_symmetry.space_group_name_H-M   'P 1'
#
loop_
_entity.id
_entity.type
_entity.pdbx_description
1 polymer ?
#
loop_
_entity_poly.entity_id
_entity_poly.type
_entity_poly.pdbx_seq_one_letter_code
_entity_poly.pdbx_strand_id
1 'polypeptide(L)'
;MKNGTKVIVAISVIIFLGMVAVGSVAGLFVYKNYKELPNIEQLVSTYNPSIPTSIYDRNGVLIDSIYKEKREIIPISEVSDNIKKAFIAIEDKNFYKHYGINIKRNIGSLIVNITQGRAVQGASTITQQLAKNAFLTNEKKLSRKVKEVLIAFKIESLYTKDEILEKYLNEIYFGGGAYGIKTAARQFFRKLPSELNVAEAAMLAGVPNRPEKYNPRRKLENALKRAHSIMYEMYEDGAITKEEYEKALAHEFILVEKNTDVTKYDLSKVTLIYDKEARTESNVPEYTDLIYNFLKNYKDDNGERVFTEEQIYSDGLKIYTSLDLEIQKTAKEVVEKNNLLKSRENLEVGMATIDTSTGDIVAIIGGKNYKTGNFNRGSMARRQLGSSSKPFLYFTALESGAGINTVIDDSRVKFGKWEPGNYGDKYYGQITLLEALDKSLNMVSIKLLQRVGIPALKETIENTGVDFKLPDNLTASLGSYEGTPIQVAQAFSMFSNGGYSVKPLLVKKIEDKHGNLIYSQSIEKEKKYDSLDISLITYMLESSVRNGTSKNAEVKDTSGNLIDQGGKTGTTNENRTVWFAGITPKYATAVYIGYDDNRPIEGNITGGSGAAPIWGDFYQKLINKGLYIPEKFEFIQDNIQNGALIQQNLNSKNGLIATNGGREFLIKSGQISLEQDNKFRNGISGIMKVPEG
;
A
#
# COMPACT_ATOMS: atom_id res chain seq x y z
N MET A 1 46.64 12.36 66.06
CA MET A 1 46.04 13.33 65.09
C MET A 1 46.76 13.45 63.75
N LYS A 2 48.10 13.27 63.61
CA LYS A 2 48.83 13.42 62.34
C LYS A 2 48.50 12.39 61.21
N ASN A 3 48.05 11.16 61.55
CA ASN A 3 47.80 10.11 60.54
C ASN A 3 46.40 10.25 59.90
N GLY A 4 45.40 10.71 60.63
CA GLY A 4 44.05 10.92 60.09
C GLY A 4 43.98 12.03 59.03
N THR A 5 44.74 13.11 59.24
CA THR A 5 44.83 14.22 58.28
C THR A 5 45.48 13.80 56.95
N LYS A 6 46.49 12.92 57.00
CA LYS A 6 47.15 12.39 55.78
C LYS A 6 46.22 11.47 54.98
N VAL A 7 45.40 10.67 55.66
CA VAL A 7 44.40 9.80 55.02
C VAL A 7 43.31 10.63 54.34
N ILE A 8 42.79 11.67 54.99
CA ILE A 8 41.78 12.59 54.42
C ILE A 8 42.33 13.31 53.21
N VAL A 9 43.59 13.83 53.29
CA VAL A 9 44.21 14.47 52.11
C VAL A 9 44.40 13.48 50.96
N ALA A 10 44.87 12.25 51.23
CA ALA A 10 45.03 11.24 50.18
C ALA A 10 43.69 10.89 49.48
N ILE A 11 42.62 10.71 50.26
CA ILE A 11 41.25 10.48 49.73
C ILE A 11 40.77 11.67 48.90
N SER A 12 40.99 12.92 49.39
CA SER A 12 40.60 14.12 48.66
C SER A 12 41.35 14.25 47.33
N VAL A 13 42.64 13.91 47.30
CA VAL A 13 43.45 13.89 46.05
C VAL A 13 42.97 12.84 45.10
N ILE A 14 42.64 11.62 45.57
CA ILE A 14 42.07 10.54 44.73
C ILE A 14 40.73 10.96 44.14
N ILE A 15 39.85 11.56 44.95
CA ILE A 15 38.57 12.08 44.49
C ILE A 15 38.77 13.19 43.45
N PHE A 16 39.71 14.10 43.68
CA PHE A 16 40.04 15.18 42.74
C PHE A 16 40.58 14.65 41.44
N LEU A 17 41.53 13.71 41.45
CA LEU A 17 42.08 13.06 40.26
C LEU A 17 40.99 12.27 39.51
N GLY A 18 40.10 11.60 40.25
CA GLY A 18 38.91 10.93 39.66
C GLY A 18 37.98 11.92 38.94
N MET A 19 37.70 13.05 39.56
CA MET A 19 36.90 14.12 38.93
C MET A 19 37.56 14.72 37.68
N VAL A 20 38.90 14.94 37.72
CA VAL A 20 39.65 15.39 36.55
C VAL A 20 39.63 14.37 35.41
N ALA A 21 39.81 13.09 35.73
CA ALA A 21 39.73 12.02 34.72
C ALA A 21 38.36 11.92 34.08
N VAL A 22 37.29 11.93 34.88
CA VAL A 22 35.91 11.94 34.38
C VAL A 22 35.61 13.19 33.57
N GLY A 23 36.05 14.35 34.01
CA GLY A 23 35.93 15.63 33.28
C GLY A 23 36.65 15.60 31.92
N SER A 24 37.85 15.00 31.90
CA SER A 24 38.64 14.87 30.65
C SER A 24 37.97 13.95 29.64
N VAL A 25 37.46 12.78 30.08
CA VAL A 25 36.71 11.84 29.24
C VAL A 25 35.43 12.52 28.72
N ALA A 26 34.68 13.21 29.55
CA ALA A 26 33.50 13.96 29.15
C ALA A 26 33.82 15.06 28.14
N GLY A 27 34.90 15.82 28.37
CA GLY A 27 35.39 16.86 27.45
C GLY A 27 35.77 16.29 26.08
N LEU A 28 36.52 15.20 26.05
CA LEU A 28 36.87 14.50 24.79
C LEU A 28 35.62 13.98 24.05
N PHE A 29 34.62 13.45 24.77
CA PHE A 29 33.37 13.02 24.22
C PHE A 29 32.57 14.18 23.59
N VAL A 30 32.49 15.32 24.28
CA VAL A 30 31.86 16.55 23.76
C VAL A 30 32.60 17.05 22.52
N TYR A 31 33.95 17.13 22.57
CA TYR A 31 34.78 17.57 21.46
C TYR A 31 34.65 16.68 20.22
N LYS A 32 34.57 15.35 20.40
CA LYS A 32 34.32 14.41 19.31
C LYS A 32 32.97 14.70 18.65
N ASN A 33 31.90 14.83 19.43
CA ASN A 33 30.57 15.12 18.91
C ASN A 33 30.48 16.50 18.25
N TYR A 34 31.24 17.50 18.73
CA TYR A 34 31.32 18.80 18.08
C TYR A 34 31.96 18.71 16.69
N LYS A 35 33.08 17.95 16.55
CA LYS A 35 33.73 17.74 15.24
C LYS A 35 32.87 16.97 14.23
N GLU A 36 31.99 16.13 14.70
CA GLU A 36 31.05 15.38 13.82
C GLU A 36 29.85 16.22 13.33
N LEU A 37 29.63 17.39 13.92
CA LEU A 37 28.59 18.28 13.45
C LEU A 37 29.04 19.00 12.16
N PRO A 38 28.20 19.10 11.14
CA PRO A 38 28.42 19.99 10.01
C PRO A 38 28.53 21.43 10.52
N ASN A 39 28.95 22.37 9.66
CA ASN A 39 29.00 23.79 10.06
C ASN A 39 27.65 24.22 10.64
N ILE A 40 27.56 24.30 11.98
CA ILE A 40 26.30 24.54 12.72
C ILE A 40 25.69 25.88 12.31
N GLU A 41 26.52 26.87 11.99
CA GLU A 41 26.06 28.19 11.56
C GLU A 41 25.35 28.12 10.21
N GLN A 42 25.95 27.44 9.25
CA GLN A 42 25.32 27.20 7.95
C GLN A 42 24.10 26.34 8.10
N LEU A 43 24.14 25.26 8.91
CA LEU A 43 23.02 24.40 9.19
C LEU A 43 21.81 25.16 9.75
N VAL A 44 22.06 26.07 10.70
CA VAL A 44 20.99 26.84 11.37
C VAL A 44 20.51 27.99 10.49
N SER A 45 21.39 28.67 9.74
CA SER A 45 21.02 29.79 8.87
C SER A 45 20.28 29.34 7.59
N THR A 46 20.58 28.15 7.09
CA THR A 46 19.91 27.57 5.91
C THR A 46 18.69 26.68 6.27
N TYR A 47 18.30 26.69 7.53
CA TYR A 47 17.17 25.89 7.98
C TYR A 47 15.89 26.19 7.19
N ASN A 48 15.46 25.18 6.47
CA ASN A 48 14.18 25.17 5.76
C ASN A 48 13.28 24.06 6.34
N PRO A 49 12.13 24.41 6.90
CA PRO A 49 11.32 23.45 7.65
C PRO A 49 10.72 22.36 6.77
N SER A 50 10.71 21.14 7.31
CA SER A 50 10.01 19.94 6.84
C SER A 50 9.93 19.74 5.33
N ILE A 51 10.68 18.78 4.86
CA ILE A 51 10.68 18.37 3.45
C ILE A 51 9.59 17.31 3.28
N PRO A 52 8.62 17.50 2.36
CA PRO A 52 7.63 16.47 2.04
C PRO A 52 8.28 15.17 1.59
N THR A 53 7.67 14.04 1.90
CA THR A 53 8.02 12.77 1.28
C THR A 53 7.61 12.80 -0.18
N SER A 54 8.55 12.58 -1.07
CA SER A 54 8.35 12.58 -2.53
C SER A 54 8.18 11.17 -3.04
N ILE A 55 7.18 10.93 -3.89
CA ILE A 55 6.90 9.64 -4.51
C ILE A 55 7.22 9.75 -6.00
N TYR A 56 8.08 8.88 -6.47
CA TYR A 56 8.49 8.80 -7.88
C TYR A 56 7.95 7.52 -8.52
N ASP A 57 7.60 7.60 -9.79
CA ASP A 57 7.25 6.44 -10.59
C ASP A 57 8.48 5.60 -10.96
N ARG A 58 8.29 4.51 -11.69
CA ARG A 58 9.38 3.61 -12.15
C ARG A 58 10.40 4.29 -13.06
N ASN A 59 10.03 5.41 -13.69
CA ASN A 59 10.85 6.19 -14.63
C ASN A 59 11.52 7.40 -13.93
N GLY A 60 11.34 7.57 -12.61
CA GLY A 60 11.89 8.69 -11.84
C GLY A 60 11.06 9.98 -11.95
N VAL A 61 9.86 9.93 -12.49
CA VAL A 61 8.95 11.07 -12.54
C VAL A 61 8.28 11.26 -11.19
N LEU A 62 8.31 12.48 -10.65
CA LEU A 62 7.59 12.82 -9.42
C LEU A 62 6.07 12.72 -9.67
N ILE A 63 5.41 11.77 -9.00
CA ILE A 63 3.98 11.49 -9.17
C ILE A 63 3.13 12.12 -8.08
N ASP A 64 3.67 12.18 -6.87
CA ASP A 64 2.97 12.71 -5.71
C ASP A 64 3.92 13.09 -4.58
N SER A 65 3.38 13.75 -3.56
CA SER A 65 4.10 14.04 -2.32
C SER A 65 3.19 13.83 -1.13
N ILE A 66 3.68 13.06 -0.15
CA ILE A 66 2.98 12.91 1.11
C ILE A 66 3.37 14.10 2.00
N TYR A 67 2.46 15.04 2.12
CA TYR A 67 2.55 16.17 3.03
C TYR A 67 1.14 16.51 3.51
N LYS A 68 1.06 17.15 4.62
CA LYS A 68 -0.21 17.76 5.06
C LYS A 68 -0.08 19.25 4.94
N GLU A 69 -0.99 19.83 4.21
CA GLU A 69 -1.08 21.24 3.87
C GLU A 69 0.27 21.97 3.73
N LYS A 70 0.44 22.80 2.71
CA LYS A 70 1.60 23.70 2.63
C LYS A 70 1.81 24.32 4.01
N ARG A 71 2.94 24.05 4.68
CA ARG A 71 3.29 24.75 5.91
C ARG A 71 3.15 26.24 5.66
N GLU A 72 2.14 26.81 6.20
CA GLU A 72 2.05 28.26 6.25
C GLU A 72 2.85 28.68 7.47
N ILE A 73 4.04 29.21 7.24
CA ILE A 73 4.81 29.87 8.28
C ILE A 73 3.96 31.04 8.80
N ILE A 74 3.83 31.13 10.10
CA ILE A 74 3.14 32.22 10.76
C ILE A 74 4.13 33.00 11.61
N PRO A 75 4.19 34.33 11.45
CA PRO A 75 5.04 35.14 12.32
C PRO A 75 4.48 35.14 13.75
N ILE A 76 5.36 35.25 14.73
CA ILE A 76 4.98 35.19 16.17
C ILE A 76 3.97 36.27 16.56
N SER A 77 3.95 37.39 15.83
CA SER A 77 2.98 38.47 16.02
C SER A 77 1.54 38.09 15.70
N GLU A 78 1.33 37.08 14.84
CA GLU A 78 0.00 36.57 14.50
C GLU A 78 -0.43 35.36 15.38
N VAL A 79 0.41 34.97 16.34
CA VAL A 79 0.11 33.89 17.31
C VAL A 79 -0.46 34.50 18.58
N SER A 80 -1.63 33.99 19.04
CA SER A 80 -2.24 34.51 20.28
C SER A 80 -1.33 34.36 21.49
N ASP A 81 -1.42 35.28 22.43
CA ASP A 81 -0.68 35.19 23.69
C ASP A 81 -1.06 33.94 24.50
N ASN A 82 -2.28 33.45 24.36
CA ASN A 82 -2.73 32.21 25.00
C ASN A 82 -1.88 31.01 24.55
N ILE A 83 -1.53 30.92 23.25
CA ILE A 83 -0.65 29.88 22.72
C ILE A 83 0.75 30.00 23.31
N LYS A 84 1.34 31.21 23.26
CA LYS A 84 2.69 31.46 23.80
C LYS A 84 2.75 31.07 25.29
N LYS A 85 1.79 31.52 26.09
CA LYS A 85 1.68 31.21 27.51
C LYS A 85 1.54 29.70 27.75
N ALA A 86 0.67 29.01 27.01
CA ALA A 86 0.43 27.57 27.18
C ALA A 86 1.68 26.74 26.88
N PHE A 87 2.41 27.05 25.79
CA PHE A 87 3.63 26.33 25.44
C PHE A 87 4.76 26.61 26.43
N ILE A 88 4.94 27.86 26.85
CA ILE A 88 5.96 28.24 27.83
C ILE A 88 5.67 27.57 29.18
N ALA A 89 4.43 27.59 29.65
CA ALA A 89 4.06 27.00 30.93
C ALA A 89 4.34 25.49 30.99
N ILE A 90 4.06 24.75 29.92
CA ILE A 90 4.22 23.29 29.95
C ILE A 90 5.59 22.80 29.52
N GLU A 91 6.19 23.44 28.52
CA GLU A 91 7.45 22.99 27.94
C GLU A 91 8.68 23.64 28.65
N ASP A 92 8.61 24.93 28.95
CA ASP A 92 9.79 25.66 29.44
C ASP A 92 9.44 26.94 30.22
N LYS A 93 8.98 26.84 31.48
CA LYS A 93 8.55 27.96 32.35
C LYS A 93 9.55 29.12 32.44
N ASN A 94 10.84 28.84 32.27
CA ASN A 94 11.92 29.82 32.34
C ASN A 94 12.50 30.16 30.97
N PHE A 95 11.77 29.96 29.89
CA PHE A 95 12.25 30.13 28.50
C PHE A 95 12.98 31.46 28.26
N TYR A 96 12.41 32.56 28.72
CA TYR A 96 13.03 33.90 28.58
C TYR A 96 14.19 34.17 29.54
N LYS A 97 14.46 33.26 30.53
CA LYS A 97 15.44 33.50 31.62
C LYS A 97 16.73 32.71 31.50
N HIS A 98 16.82 31.77 30.54
CA HIS A 98 18.02 30.96 30.34
C HIS A 98 18.53 31.05 28.92
N TYR A 99 19.75 30.58 28.66
CA TYR A 99 20.41 30.58 27.38
C TYR A 99 20.53 29.15 26.83
N GLY A 100 19.45 28.65 26.23
CA GLY A 100 19.36 27.35 25.59
C GLY A 100 19.20 26.14 26.50
N ILE A 101 19.67 26.18 27.74
CA ILE A 101 19.63 25.11 28.73
C ILE A 101 19.11 25.62 30.08
N ASN A 102 18.24 24.88 30.71
CA ASN A 102 17.80 25.12 32.07
C ASN A 102 18.54 24.18 33.05
N ILE A 103 19.69 24.60 33.57
CA ILE A 103 20.56 23.78 34.42
C ILE A 103 19.82 23.32 35.70
N LYS A 104 19.05 24.22 36.33
CA LYS A 104 18.28 23.87 37.55
C LYS A 104 17.25 22.78 37.29
N ARG A 105 16.50 22.87 36.18
CA ARG A 105 15.51 21.87 35.75
C ARG A 105 16.19 20.55 35.36
N ASN A 106 17.33 20.59 34.71
CA ASN A 106 18.09 19.39 34.34
C ASN A 106 18.55 18.61 35.58
N ILE A 107 19.12 19.28 36.58
CA ILE A 107 19.54 18.65 37.86
C ILE A 107 18.32 18.12 38.62
N GLY A 108 17.24 18.89 38.73
CA GLY A 108 16.01 18.46 39.37
C GLY A 108 15.39 17.21 38.76
N SER A 109 15.30 17.19 37.43
CA SER A 109 14.78 16.01 36.70
C SER A 109 15.67 14.78 36.83
N LEU A 110 17.00 14.97 36.90
CA LEU A 110 17.94 13.87 37.12
C LEU A 110 17.71 13.23 38.49
N ILE A 111 17.55 14.05 39.53
CA ILE A 111 17.26 13.57 40.90
C ILE A 111 15.94 12.81 40.92
N VAL A 112 14.87 13.37 40.34
CA VAL A 112 13.56 12.71 40.28
C VAL A 112 13.62 11.39 39.54
N ASN A 113 14.29 11.33 38.41
CA ASN A 113 14.43 10.13 37.60
C ASN A 113 15.24 9.03 38.31
N ILE A 114 16.28 9.40 39.04
CA ILE A 114 17.08 8.48 39.89
C ILE A 114 16.23 7.94 41.04
N THR A 115 15.53 8.81 41.77
CA THR A 115 14.71 8.41 42.92
C THR A 115 13.52 7.54 42.53
N GLN A 116 12.98 7.73 41.33
CA GLN A 116 11.84 6.95 40.82
C GLN A 116 12.26 5.68 40.02
N GLY A 117 13.56 5.48 39.77
CA GLY A 117 14.08 4.33 39.04
C GLY A 117 13.64 4.26 37.53
N ARG A 118 13.02 5.34 37.03
CA ARG A 118 12.54 5.44 35.63
C ARG A 118 12.52 6.89 35.17
N ALA A 119 12.57 7.10 33.83
CA ALA A 119 12.46 8.43 33.24
C ALA A 119 11.02 8.96 33.32
N VAL A 120 10.72 9.73 34.38
CA VAL A 120 9.39 10.28 34.66
C VAL A 120 9.28 11.74 34.22
N GLN A 121 10.36 12.53 34.30
CA GLN A 121 10.36 13.96 34.03
C GLN A 121 11.34 14.34 32.94
N GLY A 122 10.85 15.00 31.88
CA GLY A 122 11.66 15.58 30.80
C GLY A 122 12.20 16.95 31.21
N ALA A 123 13.45 17.24 30.85
CA ALA A 123 14.15 18.48 31.19
C ALA A 123 14.56 19.31 29.97
N SER A 124 14.22 18.91 28.76
CA SER A 124 14.60 19.64 27.54
C SER A 124 13.88 20.98 27.45
N THR A 125 14.59 22.02 27.06
CA THR A 125 14.06 23.36 26.80
C THR A 125 13.38 23.43 25.41
N ILE A 126 12.61 24.50 25.15
CA ILE A 126 12.05 24.78 23.81
C ILE A 126 13.17 24.83 22.77
N THR A 127 14.29 25.50 23.06
CA THR A 127 15.44 25.60 22.14
C THR A 127 16.08 24.24 21.88
N GLN A 128 16.19 23.37 22.89
CA GLN A 128 16.68 22.00 22.71
C GLN A 128 15.71 21.13 21.88
N GLN A 129 14.42 21.32 22.07
CA GLN A 129 13.42 20.62 21.25
C GLN A 129 13.45 21.08 19.79
N LEU A 130 13.60 22.40 19.54
CA LEU A 130 13.82 22.93 18.20
C LEU A 130 15.10 22.34 17.57
N ALA A 131 16.21 22.35 18.31
CA ALA A 131 17.47 21.74 17.87
C ALA A 131 17.31 20.26 17.48
N LYS A 132 16.59 19.50 18.29
CA LYS A 132 16.30 18.09 18.05
C LYS A 132 15.44 17.91 16.78
N ASN A 133 14.32 18.61 16.70
CA ASN A 133 13.31 18.38 15.66
C ASN A 133 13.78 18.88 14.29
N ALA A 134 14.53 19.99 14.26
CA ALA A 134 14.96 20.64 13.03
C ALA A 134 16.27 20.08 12.43
N PHE A 135 17.17 19.55 13.27
CA PHE A 135 18.55 19.31 12.85
C PHE A 135 19.09 17.91 13.19
N LEU A 136 18.38 17.08 13.96
CA LEU A 136 18.90 15.80 14.42
C LEU A 136 17.95 14.63 14.06
N THR A 137 18.54 13.46 13.84
CA THR A 137 17.79 12.22 13.62
C THR A 137 17.26 11.63 14.94
N ASN A 138 16.23 10.75 14.85
CA ASN A 138 15.55 10.19 16.04
C ASN A 138 16.35 9.11 16.81
N GLU A 139 17.66 8.98 16.60
CA GLU A 139 18.48 8.03 17.34
C GLU A 139 18.51 8.32 18.85
N LYS A 140 18.20 7.30 19.67
CA LYS A 140 18.25 7.39 21.13
C LYS A 140 19.69 7.15 21.66
N LYS A 141 20.64 8.03 21.36
CA LYS A 141 22.03 7.92 21.83
C LYS A 141 22.44 9.14 22.65
N LEU A 142 23.36 8.95 23.59
CA LEU A 142 23.92 10.05 24.40
C LEU A 142 24.60 11.11 23.52
N SER A 143 25.27 10.68 22.44
CA SER A 143 25.88 11.56 21.43
C SER A 143 24.88 12.57 20.85
N ARG A 144 23.64 12.12 20.55
CA ARG A 144 22.60 13.02 20.07
C ARG A 144 22.24 14.10 21.11
N LYS A 145 22.18 13.74 22.40
CA LYS A 145 21.87 14.72 23.45
C LYS A 145 22.94 15.79 23.58
N VAL A 146 24.22 15.44 23.38
CA VAL A 146 25.32 16.40 23.33
C VAL A 146 25.18 17.32 22.10
N LYS A 147 24.92 16.74 20.92
CA LYS A 147 24.71 17.53 19.69
C LYS A 147 23.51 18.48 19.82
N GLU A 148 22.41 18.05 20.42
CA GLU A 148 21.22 18.86 20.74
C GLU A 148 21.58 20.10 21.59
N VAL A 149 22.39 19.92 22.61
CA VAL A 149 22.87 21.02 23.47
C VAL A 149 23.76 22.01 22.72
N LEU A 150 24.71 21.52 21.92
CA LEU A 150 25.61 22.35 21.12
C LEU A 150 24.85 23.18 20.07
N ILE A 151 23.88 22.58 19.40
CA ILE A 151 23.02 23.27 18.44
C ILE A 151 22.11 24.28 19.16
N ALA A 152 21.57 23.95 20.33
CA ALA A 152 20.73 24.86 21.11
C ALA A 152 21.49 26.14 21.49
N PHE A 153 22.74 26.04 21.93
CA PHE A 153 23.57 27.22 22.18
C PHE A 153 23.81 28.09 20.93
N LYS A 154 23.98 27.43 19.77
CA LYS A 154 24.18 28.18 18.51
C LYS A 154 22.87 28.88 18.08
N ILE A 155 21.72 28.23 18.22
CA ILE A 155 20.39 28.83 17.97
C ILE A 155 20.22 30.10 18.84
N GLU A 156 20.50 30.02 20.12
CA GLU A 156 20.41 31.17 21.05
C GLU A 156 21.39 32.28 20.72
N SER A 157 22.53 31.99 20.06
CA SER A 157 23.49 33.00 19.64
C SER A 157 23.08 33.75 18.37
N LEU A 158 22.14 33.16 17.58
CA LEU A 158 21.72 33.68 16.27
C LEU A 158 20.34 34.31 16.28
N TYR A 159 19.47 33.88 17.19
CA TYR A 159 18.04 34.25 17.21
C TYR A 159 17.61 34.79 18.58
N THR A 160 16.69 35.73 18.58
CA THR A 160 15.99 36.20 19.77
C THR A 160 15.05 35.10 20.29
N LYS A 161 14.62 35.24 21.55
CA LYS A 161 13.64 34.29 22.15
C LYS A 161 12.34 34.17 21.35
N ASP A 162 11.84 35.27 20.86
CA ASP A 162 10.60 35.29 20.06
C ASP A 162 10.78 34.61 18.71
N GLU A 163 11.91 34.80 18.04
CA GLU A 163 12.26 34.09 16.82
C GLU A 163 12.44 32.57 17.06
N ILE A 164 13.01 32.18 18.19
CA ILE A 164 13.15 30.77 18.59
C ILE A 164 11.77 30.17 18.82
N LEU A 165 10.88 30.87 19.52
CA LEU A 165 9.51 30.42 19.77
C LEU A 165 8.71 30.34 18.48
N GLU A 166 8.86 31.30 17.56
CA GLU A 166 8.27 31.29 16.23
C GLU A 166 8.69 30.05 15.45
N LYS A 167 10.00 29.80 15.35
CA LYS A 167 10.54 28.63 14.67
C LYS A 167 10.06 27.34 15.30
N TYR A 168 10.02 27.25 16.63
CA TYR A 168 9.52 26.11 17.37
C TYR A 168 8.04 25.85 17.07
N LEU A 169 7.16 26.86 17.17
CA LEU A 169 5.73 26.74 16.92
C LEU A 169 5.42 26.40 15.46
N ASN A 170 6.26 26.81 14.52
CA ASN A 170 6.13 26.45 13.11
C ASN A 170 6.67 25.05 12.79
N GLU A 171 7.54 24.47 13.66
CA GLU A 171 8.23 23.19 13.43
C GLU A 171 7.51 22.00 14.04
N ILE A 172 6.96 22.15 15.24
CA ILE A 172 6.50 21.02 16.04
C ILE A 172 5.33 20.26 15.42
N TYR A 173 5.32 18.95 15.69
CA TYR A 173 4.31 18.02 15.23
C TYR A 173 3.16 17.86 16.22
N PHE A 174 1.93 18.07 15.77
CA PHE A 174 0.70 17.99 16.58
C PHE A 174 -0.08 16.69 16.41
N GLY A 175 0.48 15.70 15.76
CA GLY A 175 -0.25 14.46 15.44
C GLY A 175 -1.24 14.63 14.30
N GLY A 176 -1.68 13.49 13.75
CA GLY A 176 -2.57 13.51 12.60
C GLY A 176 -1.96 14.24 11.40
N GLY A 177 -0.60 14.41 11.34
CA GLY A 177 0.20 15.09 10.31
C GLY A 177 0.07 16.61 10.33
N ALA A 178 -0.40 17.22 11.42
CA ALA A 178 -0.38 18.65 11.59
C ALA A 178 1.02 19.09 12.05
N TYR A 179 1.76 19.76 11.18
CA TYR A 179 3.01 20.43 11.48
C TYR A 179 2.81 21.93 11.57
N GLY A 180 3.31 22.53 12.62
CA GLY A 180 3.15 23.93 12.93
C GLY A 180 1.78 24.29 13.50
N ILE A 181 1.79 25.33 14.31
CA ILE A 181 0.62 25.80 15.10
C ILE A 181 -0.54 26.23 14.20
N LYS A 182 -0.25 26.86 13.04
CA LYS A 182 -1.30 27.34 12.12
C LYS A 182 -2.05 26.15 11.50
N THR A 183 -1.31 25.13 11.07
CA THR A 183 -1.89 23.91 10.55
C THR A 183 -2.73 23.19 11.61
N ALA A 184 -2.20 23.08 12.84
CA ALA A 184 -2.90 22.44 13.94
C ALA A 184 -4.22 23.16 14.29
N ALA A 185 -4.20 24.48 14.43
CA ALA A 185 -5.38 25.28 14.73
C ALA A 185 -6.47 25.12 13.66
N ARG A 186 -6.08 25.21 12.38
CA ARG A 186 -6.99 25.02 11.24
C ARG A 186 -7.56 23.60 11.16
N GLN A 187 -6.69 22.60 11.30
CA GLN A 187 -7.13 21.20 11.19
C GLN A 187 -8.04 20.77 12.33
N PHE A 188 -7.67 21.07 13.57
CA PHE A 188 -8.45 20.60 14.72
C PHE A 188 -9.70 21.46 14.94
N PHE A 189 -9.59 22.79 14.83
CA PHE A 189 -10.63 23.72 15.25
C PHE A 189 -11.19 24.60 14.12
N ARG A 190 -10.62 24.59 12.92
CA ARG A 190 -10.93 25.48 11.80
C ARG A 190 -10.78 26.97 12.15
N LYS A 191 -9.81 27.28 13.04
CA LYS A 191 -9.50 28.63 13.51
C LYS A 191 -8.09 29.05 13.11
N LEU A 192 -7.86 30.38 13.11
CA LEU A 192 -6.51 30.93 13.06
C LEU A 192 -5.83 30.85 14.43
N PRO A 193 -4.49 30.78 14.53
CA PRO A 193 -3.78 30.80 15.81
C PRO A 193 -4.08 32.05 16.66
N SER A 194 -4.36 33.18 16.03
CA SER A 194 -4.76 34.42 16.71
C SER A 194 -6.11 34.35 17.42
N GLU A 195 -6.99 33.42 17.00
CA GLU A 195 -8.37 33.30 17.48
C GLU A 195 -8.50 32.31 18.65
N LEU A 196 -7.41 31.59 19.01
CA LEU A 196 -7.49 30.53 20.00
C LEU A 196 -7.63 31.08 21.43
N ASN A 197 -8.64 30.57 22.13
CA ASN A 197 -8.83 30.84 23.56
C ASN A 197 -7.87 30.01 24.43
N VAL A 198 -7.92 30.22 25.76
CA VAL A 198 -7.02 29.55 26.73
C VAL A 198 -7.18 28.04 26.68
N ALA A 199 -8.41 27.51 26.60
CA ALA A 199 -8.68 26.07 26.59
C ALA A 199 -8.17 25.42 25.31
N GLU A 200 -8.38 26.03 24.16
CA GLU A 200 -7.90 25.58 22.86
C GLU A 200 -6.38 25.61 22.77
N ALA A 201 -5.76 26.70 23.26
CA ALA A 201 -4.31 26.82 23.31
C ALA A 201 -3.68 25.75 24.21
N ALA A 202 -4.24 25.50 25.40
CA ALA A 202 -3.80 24.45 26.29
C ALA A 202 -3.96 23.06 25.70
N MET A 203 -5.07 22.80 24.96
CA MET A 203 -5.26 21.53 24.26
C MET A 203 -4.16 21.30 23.22
N LEU A 204 -3.88 22.28 22.36
CA LEU A 204 -2.81 22.15 21.36
C LEU A 204 -1.44 21.99 22.01
N ALA A 205 -1.12 22.77 23.06
CA ALA A 205 0.16 22.67 23.77
C ALA A 205 0.38 21.28 24.42
N GLY A 206 -0.69 20.54 24.71
CA GLY A 206 -0.62 19.20 25.25
C GLY A 206 -0.22 18.10 24.26
N VAL A 207 -0.46 18.31 22.97
CA VAL A 207 -0.31 17.28 21.94
C VAL A 207 1.15 16.88 21.65
N PRO A 208 2.12 17.82 21.45
CA PRO A 208 3.48 17.50 20.98
C PRO A 208 4.25 16.53 21.87
N ASN A 209 3.96 16.50 23.15
CA ASN A 209 4.63 15.61 24.11
C ASN A 209 4.47 14.12 23.75
N ARG A 210 3.24 13.69 23.37
CA ARG A 210 2.90 12.35 22.90
C ARG A 210 1.71 12.42 21.93
N PRO A 211 1.93 12.74 20.65
CA PRO A 211 0.86 12.97 19.68
C PRO A 211 -0.12 11.81 19.55
N GLU A 212 0.35 10.55 19.58
CA GLU A 212 -0.51 9.37 19.54
C GLU A 212 -1.41 9.20 20.77
N LYS A 213 -0.99 9.76 21.93
CA LYS A 213 -1.74 9.67 23.19
C LYS A 213 -2.69 10.85 23.41
N TYR A 214 -2.30 12.04 22.93
CA TYR A 214 -2.98 13.29 23.23
C TYR A 214 -3.62 13.94 21.99
N ASN A 215 -3.73 13.22 20.87
CA ASN A 215 -4.48 13.69 19.72
C ASN A 215 -5.98 13.76 20.06
N PRO A 216 -6.61 14.96 20.06
CA PRO A 216 -8.00 15.12 20.47
C PRO A 216 -9.00 14.40 19.58
N ARG A 217 -8.66 14.16 18.30
CA ARG A 217 -9.49 13.38 17.36
C ARG A 217 -9.59 11.91 17.72
N ARG A 218 -8.51 11.35 18.29
CA ARG A 218 -8.42 9.91 18.58
C ARG A 218 -8.70 9.57 20.04
N LYS A 219 -8.32 10.46 20.97
CA LYS A 219 -8.37 10.24 22.41
C LYS A 219 -8.71 11.53 23.15
N LEU A 220 -9.91 12.03 22.90
CA LEU A 220 -10.38 13.33 23.45
C LEU A 220 -10.24 13.40 24.96
N GLU A 221 -10.62 12.35 25.70
CA GLU A 221 -10.51 12.31 27.18
C GLU A 221 -9.06 12.52 27.66
N ASN A 222 -8.09 11.88 27.01
CA ASN A 222 -6.68 12.06 27.35
C ASN A 222 -6.18 13.48 27.02
N ALA A 223 -6.63 14.02 25.90
CA ALA A 223 -6.31 15.39 25.51
C ALA A 223 -6.88 16.41 26.50
N LEU A 224 -8.12 16.23 26.92
CA LEU A 224 -8.77 17.07 27.95
C LEU A 224 -8.03 17.01 29.29
N LYS A 225 -7.73 15.82 29.79
CA LYS A 225 -6.94 15.67 31.06
C LYS A 225 -5.61 16.39 30.96
N ARG A 226 -4.95 16.34 29.81
CA ARG A 226 -3.67 17.03 29.58
C ARG A 226 -3.87 18.55 29.50
N ALA A 227 -4.88 19.02 28.78
CA ALA A 227 -5.22 20.44 28.68
C ALA A 227 -5.54 21.05 30.05
N HIS A 228 -6.32 20.35 30.90
CA HIS A 228 -6.60 20.78 32.27
C HIS A 228 -5.31 20.95 33.10
N SER A 229 -4.38 19.99 32.99
CA SER A 229 -3.09 20.12 33.67
C SER A 229 -2.31 21.35 33.19
N ILE A 230 -2.36 21.68 31.89
CA ILE A 230 -1.67 22.85 31.34
C ILE A 230 -2.32 24.14 31.77
N MET A 231 -3.64 24.22 31.76
CA MET A 231 -4.38 25.37 32.26
C MET A 231 -4.07 25.63 33.74
N TYR A 232 -3.98 24.56 34.55
CA TYR A 232 -3.56 24.68 35.95
C TYR A 232 -2.14 25.24 36.09
N GLU A 233 -1.17 24.73 35.33
CA GLU A 233 0.20 25.26 35.32
C GLU A 233 0.26 26.73 34.85
N MET A 234 -0.56 27.13 33.86
CA MET A 234 -0.66 28.54 33.43
C MET A 234 -1.19 29.44 34.58
N TYR A 235 -2.15 28.95 35.35
CA TYR A 235 -2.69 29.67 36.50
C TYR A 235 -1.67 29.78 37.65
N GLU A 236 -1.05 28.68 38.06
CA GLU A 236 -0.01 28.64 39.12
C GLU A 236 1.19 29.53 38.77
N ASP A 237 1.56 29.64 37.49
CA ASP A 237 2.65 30.52 37.05
C ASP A 237 2.21 31.99 36.90
N GLY A 238 0.94 32.32 37.17
CA GLY A 238 0.42 33.67 37.01
C GLY A 238 0.31 34.14 35.56
N ALA A 239 0.37 33.23 34.61
CA ALA A 239 0.23 33.51 33.16
C ALA A 239 -1.22 33.85 32.81
N ILE A 240 -2.20 33.30 33.53
CA ILE A 240 -3.63 33.58 33.42
C ILE A 240 -4.22 33.85 34.80
N THR A 241 -5.29 34.64 34.84
CA THR A 241 -6.03 34.95 36.07
C THR A 241 -6.89 33.74 36.49
N LYS A 242 -7.37 33.78 37.73
CA LYS A 242 -8.31 32.76 38.24
C LYS A 242 -9.61 32.71 37.43
N GLU A 243 -10.11 33.86 37.03
CA GLU A 243 -11.33 33.96 36.21
C GLU A 243 -11.13 33.34 34.81
N GLU A 244 -10.00 33.63 34.16
CA GLU A 244 -9.63 33.01 32.89
C GLU A 244 -9.46 31.50 33.02
N TYR A 245 -8.88 31.00 34.10
CA TYR A 245 -8.74 29.59 34.37
C TYR A 245 -10.09 28.88 34.55
N GLU A 246 -10.98 29.43 35.39
CA GLU A 246 -12.34 28.89 35.64
C GLU A 246 -13.17 28.89 34.33
N LYS A 247 -13.11 29.96 33.56
CA LYS A 247 -13.76 30.04 32.25
C LYS A 247 -13.21 29.00 31.25
N ALA A 248 -11.90 28.78 31.24
CA ALA A 248 -11.26 27.81 30.36
C ALA A 248 -11.61 26.36 30.75
N LEU A 249 -11.76 26.07 32.07
CA LEU A 249 -12.20 24.75 32.54
C LEU A 249 -13.66 24.45 32.19
N ALA A 250 -14.51 25.46 32.13
CA ALA A 250 -15.91 25.32 31.71
C ALA A 250 -16.13 25.21 30.19
N HIS A 251 -15.05 25.38 29.41
CA HIS A 251 -15.15 25.34 27.95
C HIS A 251 -15.23 23.89 27.46
N GLU A 252 -16.24 23.58 26.62
CA GLU A 252 -16.48 22.21 26.12
C GLU A 252 -15.82 21.96 24.77
N PHE A 253 -15.47 20.70 24.53
CA PHE A 253 -14.93 20.21 23.25
C PHE A 253 -15.78 19.06 22.74
N ILE A 254 -16.23 19.16 21.49
CA ILE A 254 -17.10 18.15 20.87
C ILE A 254 -16.48 17.66 19.57
N LEU A 255 -16.32 16.33 19.46
CA LEU A 255 -15.86 15.70 18.20
C LEU A 255 -17.03 15.64 17.21
N VAL A 256 -16.83 16.16 16.00
CA VAL A 256 -17.86 16.27 14.97
C VAL A 256 -17.35 15.80 13.60
N GLU A 257 -18.28 15.33 12.78
CA GLU A 257 -18.01 15.01 11.38
C GLU A 257 -17.90 16.26 10.50
N LYS A 258 -17.30 16.11 9.29
CA LYS A 258 -17.04 17.23 8.37
C LYS A 258 -18.30 18.06 8.03
N ASN A 259 -19.46 17.43 7.93
CA ASN A 259 -20.72 18.03 7.49
C ASN A 259 -21.70 18.28 8.64
N THR A 260 -21.23 18.29 9.89
CA THR A 260 -22.08 18.58 11.06
C THR A 260 -22.67 19.98 10.96
N ASP A 261 -23.96 20.09 11.21
CA ASP A 261 -24.64 21.39 11.33
C ASP A 261 -24.15 22.13 12.58
N VAL A 262 -23.29 23.12 12.35
CA VAL A 262 -22.63 23.88 13.41
C VAL A 262 -23.57 24.88 14.11
N THR A 263 -24.72 25.21 13.51
CA THR A 263 -25.66 26.17 14.07
C THR A 263 -26.36 25.70 15.36
N LYS A 264 -26.23 24.41 15.67
CA LYS A 264 -26.77 23.77 16.88
C LYS A 264 -25.93 24.01 18.14
N TYR A 265 -24.74 24.59 17.99
CA TYR A 265 -23.78 24.76 19.08
C TYR A 265 -23.52 26.22 19.38
N ASP A 266 -23.45 26.57 20.66
CA ASP A 266 -22.97 27.88 21.12
C ASP A 266 -21.43 27.93 21.07
N LEU A 267 -20.90 28.38 19.93
CA LEU A 267 -19.44 28.42 19.69
C LEU A 267 -18.67 29.37 20.64
N SER A 268 -19.36 30.15 21.48
CA SER A 268 -18.71 30.92 22.54
C SER A 268 -18.30 30.05 23.73
N LYS A 269 -18.97 28.91 23.92
CA LYS A 269 -18.76 27.97 25.02
C LYS A 269 -18.17 26.62 24.59
N VAL A 270 -18.27 26.32 23.30
CA VAL A 270 -17.92 25.00 22.74
C VAL A 270 -16.95 25.15 21.59
N THR A 271 -15.93 24.27 21.55
CA THR A 271 -15.06 24.10 20.37
C THR A 271 -15.36 22.79 19.69
N LEU A 272 -15.60 22.84 18.39
CA LEU A 272 -15.80 21.66 17.55
C LEU A 272 -14.46 21.13 17.06
N ILE A 273 -14.23 19.84 17.28
CA ILE A 273 -13.05 19.12 16.80
C ILE A 273 -13.48 18.26 15.59
N TYR A 274 -12.89 18.52 14.42
CA TYR A 274 -13.28 17.85 13.18
C TYR A 274 -12.51 16.54 12.97
N ASP A 275 -13.25 15.44 12.74
CA ASP A 275 -12.71 14.07 12.71
C ASP A 275 -11.79 13.78 11.50
N LYS A 276 -12.06 14.34 10.33
CA LYS A 276 -11.30 14.00 9.12
C LYS A 276 -10.03 14.83 8.92
N GLU A 277 -8.95 14.08 8.69
CA GLU A 277 -7.67 14.60 8.23
C GLU A 277 -7.82 15.17 6.81
N ALA A 278 -7.43 16.43 6.61
CA ALA A 278 -7.30 17.01 5.28
C ALA A 278 -5.97 16.52 4.69
N ARG A 279 -5.98 15.39 3.97
CA ARG A 279 -4.90 15.10 3.02
C ARG A 279 -5.10 15.97 1.79
N THR A 280 -4.02 16.47 1.21
CA THR A 280 -4.03 17.02 -0.15
C THR A 280 -4.53 15.98 -1.13
N GLU A 281 -5.32 16.39 -2.13
CA GLU A 281 -5.74 15.48 -3.19
C GLU A 281 -4.50 14.99 -3.93
N SER A 282 -4.34 13.68 -3.96
CA SER A 282 -3.28 13.00 -4.69
C SER A 282 -3.63 12.92 -6.18
N ASN A 283 -2.62 13.01 -7.04
CA ASN A 283 -2.77 12.78 -8.48
C ASN A 283 -3.04 11.29 -8.81
N VAL A 284 -2.56 10.39 -7.94
CA VAL A 284 -2.69 8.93 -8.05
C VAL A 284 -3.10 8.33 -6.69
N PRO A 285 -4.30 8.70 -6.18
CA PRO A 285 -4.67 8.46 -4.78
C PRO A 285 -4.66 6.98 -4.40
N GLU A 286 -5.03 6.07 -5.32
CA GLU A 286 -5.01 4.63 -5.10
C GLU A 286 -3.61 4.14 -4.75
N TYR A 287 -2.62 4.64 -5.46
CA TYR A 287 -1.23 4.21 -5.30
C TYR A 287 -0.57 4.89 -4.10
N THR A 288 -0.83 6.18 -3.91
CA THR A 288 -0.36 6.94 -2.74
C THR A 288 -0.85 6.32 -1.43
N ASP A 289 -2.12 5.87 -1.37
CA ASP A 289 -2.65 5.18 -0.20
C ASP A 289 -1.96 3.83 0.07
N LEU A 290 -1.62 3.08 -0.99
CA LEU A 290 -0.84 1.85 -0.84
C LEU A 290 0.57 2.13 -0.29
N ILE A 291 1.26 3.15 -0.82
CA ILE A 291 2.58 3.56 -0.33
C ILE A 291 2.50 4.00 1.14
N TYR A 292 1.53 4.83 1.48
CA TYR A 292 1.33 5.26 2.86
C TYR A 292 1.10 4.09 3.82
N ASN A 293 0.25 3.14 3.42
CA ASN A 293 -0.01 1.93 4.21
C ASN A 293 1.22 1.03 4.32
N PHE A 294 2.00 0.91 3.24
CA PHE A 294 3.28 0.20 3.25
C PHE A 294 4.23 0.82 4.30
N LEU A 295 4.48 2.12 4.22
CA LEU A 295 5.38 2.82 5.16
C LEU A 295 4.92 2.66 6.62
N LYS A 296 3.63 2.84 6.86
CA LYS A 296 3.04 2.75 8.21
C LYS A 296 3.18 1.37 8.84
N ASN A 297 3.18 0.30 8.02
CA ASN A 297 3.18 -1.08 8.49
C ASN A 297 4.52 -1.78 8.31
N TYR A 298 5.48 -1.16 7.60
CA TYR A 298 6.79 -1.75 7.36
C TYR A 298 7.56 -1.91 8.68
N LYS A 299 8.06 -3.13 8.89
CA LYS A 299 8.83 -3.51 10.08
C LYS A 299 10.19 -4.04 9.65
N ASP A 300 11.18 -3.81 10.49
CA ASP A 300 12.51 -4.41 10.36
C ASP A 300 12.52 -5.90 10.75
N ASP A 301 13.68 -6.53 10.67
CA ASP A 301 13.89 -7.94 11.04
C ASP A 301 13.60 -8.23 12.53
N ASN A 302 13.59 -7.20 13.38
CA ASN A 302 13.25 -7.30 14.80
C ASN A 302 11.73 -7.12 15.05
N GLY A 303 10.94 -6.88 14.00
CA GLY A 303 9.51 -6.62 14.09
C GLY A 303 9.15 -5.20 14.57
N GLU A 304 10.14 -4.27 14.64
CA GLU A 304 9.90 -2.87 15.00
C GLU A 304 9.55 -2.05 13.75
N ARG A 305 8.66 -1.05 13.91
CA ARG A 305 8.31 -0.14 12.82
C ARG A 305 9.50 0.72 12.43
N VAL A 306 9.86 0.69 11.14
CA VAL A 306 10.98 1.48 10.60
C VAL A 306 10.63 2.95 10.49
N PHE A 307 9.40 3.29 10.08
CA PHE A 307 8.96 4.66 9.86
C PHE A 307 7.95 5.10 10.91
N THR A 308 8.21 6.21 11.57
CA THR A 308 7.21 6.92 12.39
C THR A 308 6.29 7.73 11.48
N GLU A 309 5.09 8.07 11.96
CA GLU A 309 4.17 8.93 11.21
C GLU A 309 4.78 10.30 10.91
N GLU A 310 5.60 10.83 11.84
CA GLU A 310 6.35 12.06 11.66
C GLU A 310 7.33 11.96 10.48
N GLN A 311 8.14 10.91 10.41
CA GLN A 311 9.10 10.71 9.32
C GLN A 311 8.42 10.61 7.95
N ILE A 312 7.28 9.93 7.89
CA ILE A 312 6.50 9.81 6.65
C ILE A 312 6.08 11.18 6.09
N TYR A 313 5.82 12.16 6.97
CA TYR A 313 5.32 13.46 6.53
C TYR A 313 6.38 14.56 6.40
N SER A 314 7.52 14.44 7.08
CA SER A 314 8.43 15.58 7.27
C SER A 314 9.91 15.34 7.01
N ASP A 315 10.36 14.10 6.95
CA ASP A 315 11.81 13.80 6.85
C ASP A 315 12.36 13.83 5.42
N GLY A 316 11.51 14.15 4.44
CA GLY A 316 11.96 14.28 3.05
C GLY A 316 12.33 12.93 2.43
N LEU A 317 11.62 11.86 2.78
CA LEU A 317 11.82 10.55 2.16
C LEU A 317 11.61 10.64 0.65
N LYS A 318 12.43 9.92 -0.10
CA LYS A 318 12.30 9.74 -1.54
C LYS A 318 11.92 8.29 -1.82
N ILE A 319 10.71 8.07 -2.30
CA ILE A 319 10.15 6.75 -2.52
C ILE A 319 10.07 6.49 -4.01
N TYR A 320 10.83 5.51 -4.47
CA TYR A 320 10.83 5.06 -5.86
C TYR A 320 9.95 3.83 -5.97
N THR A 321 8.88 3.95 -6.74
CA THR A 321 7.84 2.94 -6.86
C THR A 321 7.96 2.16 -8.17
N SER A 322 7.12 1.14 -8.32
CA SER A 322 6.96 0.38 -9.55
C SER A 322 5.85 0.92 -10.46
N LEU A 323 5.09 1.94 -10.01
CA LEU A 323 4.06 2.57 -10.82
C LEU A 323 4.62 3.13 -12.13
N ASP A 324 3.86 2.98 -13.20
CA ASP A 324 4.05 3.76 -14.44
C ASP A 324 2.92 4.79 -14.53
N LEU A 325 3.29 6.07 -14.45
CA LEU A 325 2.30 7.16 -14.38
C LEU A 325 1.40 7.22 -15.62
N GLU A 326 1.94 6.99 -16.81
CA GLU A 326 1.16 7.09 -18.05
C GLU A 326 0.25 5.86 -18.26
N ILE A 327 0.71 4.68 -17.83
CA ILE A 327 -0.13 3.47 -17.78
C ILE A 327 -1.28 3.67 -16.78
N GLN A 328 -1.00 4.20 -15.58
CA GLN A 328 -2.00 4.51 -14.56
C GLN A 328 -3.06 5.51 -15.06
N LYS A 329 -2.63 6.62 -15.67
CA LYS A 329 -3.54 7.62 -16.26
C LYS A 329 -4.42 7.01 -17.34
N THR A 330 -3.84 6.11 -18.15
CA THR A 330 -4.59 5.44 -19.23
C THR A 330 -5.63 4.48 -18.66
N ALA A 331 -5.31 3.73 -17.60
CA ALA A 331 -6.26 2.87 -16.91
C ALA A 331 -7.43 3.68 -16.32
N LYS A 332 -7.12 4.80 -15.67
CA LYS A 332 -8.12 5.72 -15.11
C LYS A 332 -9.03 6.30 -16.20
N GLU A 333 -8.45 6.76 -17.30
CA GLU A 333 -9.20 7.30 -18.45
C GLU A 333 -10.20 6.28 -19.02
N VAL A 334 -9.80 5.00 -19.14
CA VAL A 334 -10.68 3.94 -19.65
C VAL A 334 -11.85 3.70 -18.69
N VAL A 335 -11.57 3.60 -17.41
CA VAL A 335 -12.62 3.40 -16.38
C VAL A 335 -13.58 4.58 -16.34
N GLU A 336 -13.07 5.80 -16.34
CA GLU A 336 -13.89 7.03 -16.34
C GLU A 336 -14.79 7.17 -17.57
N LYS A 337 -14.33 6.67 -18.73
CA LYS A 337 -15.10 6.74 -19.98
C LYS A 337 -16.03 5.55 -20.20
N ASN A 338 -15.93 4.49 -19.40
CA ASN A 338 -16.73 3.29 -19.59
C ASN A 338 -18.22 3.53 -19.36
N ASN A 339 -19.04 3.23 -20.37
CA ASN A 339 -20.48 3.49 -20.36
C ASN A 339 -21.25 2.63 -19.33
N LEU A 340 -20.84 1.39 -19.11
CA LEU A 340 -21.46 0.51 -18.12
C LEU A 340 -21.32 1.08 -16.71
N LEU A 341 -20.11 1.52 -16.35
CA LEU A 341 -19.83 2.11 -15.04
C LEU A 341 -20.51 3.46 -14.86
N LYS A 342 -20.59 4.28 -15.91
CA LYS A 342 -21.28 5.58 -15.88
C LYS A 342 -22.79 5.45 -15.70
N SER A 343 -23.40 4.48 -16.35
CA SER A 343 -24.85 4.29 -16.33
C SER A 343 -25.39 3.74 -15.01
N ARG A 344 -24.52 3.29 -14.09
CA ARG A 344 -24.90 2.71 -12.80
C ARG A 344 -24.13 3.34 -11.65
N GLU A 345 -24.83 4.10 -10.81
CA GLU A 345 -24.24 4.96 -9.80
C GLU A 345 -23.32 4.24 -8.83
N ASN A 346 -23.75 3.11 -8.29
CA ASN A 346 -23.03 2.36 -7.24
C ASN A 346 -22.28 1.13 -7.76
N LEU A 347 -22.27 0.90 -9.08
CA LEU A 347 -21.47 -0.16 -9.67
C LEU A 347 -20.00 0.24 -9.68
N GLU A 348 -19.14 -0.61 -9.14
CA GLU A 348 -17.73 -0.31 -8.93
C GLU A 348 -16.82 -1.23 -9.74
N VAL A 349 -15.56 -0.83 -9.83
CA VAL A 349 -14.49 -1.54 -10.53
C VAL A 349 -13.25 -1.63 -9.67
N GLY A 350 -12.56 -2.76 -9.76
CA GLY A 350 -11.20 -2.95 -9.27
C GLY A 350 -10.33 -3.48 -10.40
N MET A 351 -9.12 -2.90 -10.56
CA MET A 351 -8.18 -3.36 -11.58
C MET A 351 -6.75 -3.31 -11.05
N ALA A 352 -5.92 -4.25 -11.46
CA ALA A 352 -4.48 -4.23 -11.21
C ALA A 352 -3.73 -4.77 -12.42
N THR A 353 -2.60 -4.14 -12.75
CA THR A 353 -1.68 -4.54 -13.82
C THR A 353 -0.29 -4.77 -13.26
N ILE A 354 0.26 -5.96 -13.53
CA ILE A 354 1.58 -6.40 -13.06
C ILE A 354 2.47 -6.67 -14.26
N ASP A 355 3.71 -6.18 -14.23
CA ASP A 355 4.78 -6.56 -15.15
C ASP A 355 5.21 -8.00 -14.84
N THR A 356 5.03 -8.92 -15.78
CA THR A 356 5.17 -10.36 -15.57
C THR A 356 6.62 -10.80 -15.38
N SER A 357 7.58 -9.96 -15.73
CA SER A 357 9.01 -10.25 -15.59
C SER A 357 9.59 -9.78 -14.25
N THR A 358 9.05 -8.70 -13.68
CA THR A 358 9.59 -8.03 -12.49
C THR A 358 8.68 -8.08 -11.27
N GLY A 359 7.38 -8.32 -11.47
CA GLY A 359 6.37 -8.17 -10.42
C GLY A 359 5.92 -6.72 -10.17
N ASP A 360 6.45 -5.74 -10.90
CA ASP A 360 6.09 -4.32 -10.76
C ASP A 360 4.57 -4.12 -10.87
N ILE A 361 3.94 -3.54 -9.87
CA ILE A 361 2.54 -3.09 -9.93
C ILE A 361 2.53 -1.77 -10.70
N VAL A 362 2.37 -1.84 -12.02
CA VAL A 362 2.49 -0.66 -12.91
C VAL A 362 1.25 0.21 -12.93
N ALA A 363 0.07 -0.34 -12.60
CA ALA A 363 -1.17 0.40 -12.45
C ALA A 363 -2.14 -0.30 -11.50
N ILE A 364 -2.98 0.49 -10.82
CA ILE A 364 -4.05 0.00 -9.95
C ILE A 364 -5.22 0.96 -9.93
N ILE A 365 -6.44 0.44 -10.05
CA ILE A 365 -7.69 1.19 -9.94
C ILE A 365 -8.47 0.66 -8.74
N GLY A 366 -8.73 1.55 -7.77
CA GLY A 366 -9.45 1.25 -6.54
C GLY A 366 -10.95 1.49 -6.61
N GLY A 367 -11.43 2.08 -7.69
CA GLY A 367 -12.84 2.42 -7.93
C GLY A 367 -12.99 3.46 -9.03
N LYS A 368 -14.20 3.64 -9.57
CA LYS A 368 -14.46 4.60 -10.67
C LYS A 368 -14.23 6.07 -10.28
N ASN A 369 -14.44 6.40 -9.01
CA ASN A 369 -14.27 7.75 -8.46
C ASN A 369 -13.45 7.71 -7.17
N TYR A 370 -12.31 7.02 -7.21
CA TYR A 370 -11.48 6.83 -6.04
C TYR A 370 -10.95 8.17 -5.49
N LYS A 371 -11.03 8.34 -4.18
CA LYS A 371 -10.42 9.44 -3.43
C LYS A 371 -9.53 8.89 -2.33
N THR A 372 -8.54 9.66 -1.95
CA THR A 372 -7.62 9.31 -0.85
C THR A 372 -8.38 8.83 0.38
N GLY A 373 -7.99 7.67 0.91
CA GLY A 373 -8.60 7.01 2.07
C GLY A 373 -9.85 6.19 1.79
N ASN A 374 -10.31 6.10 0.53
CA ASN A 374 -11.40 5.20 0.17
C ASN A 374 -10.94 3.73 0.18
N PHE A 375 -11.90 2.81 0.13
CA PHE A 375 -11.63 1.38 -0.01
C PHE A 375 -11.04 1.08 -1.40
N ASN A 376 -9.77 0.63 -1.42
CA ASN A 376 -9.05 0.34 -2.67
C ASN A 376 -9.42 -1.06 -3.17
N ARG A 377 -10.33 -1.14 -4.14
CA ARG A 377 -10.83 -2.41 -4.67
C ARG A 377 -9.78 -3.18 -5.47
N GLY A 378 -8.81 -2.50 -6.07
CA GLY A 378 -7.71 -3.14 -6.78
C GLY A 378 -6.84 -4.02 -5.88
N SER A 379 -6.68 -3.64 -4.62
CA SER A 379 -5.81 -4.34 -3.65
C SER A 379 -6.57 -5.03 -2.51
N MET A 380 -7.77 -4.59 -2.17
CA MET A 380 -8.45 -5.01 -0.94
C MET A 380 -9.75 -5.78 -1.17
N ALA A 381 -10.44 -5.57 -2.30
CA ALA A 381 -11.71 -6.24 -2.57
C ALA A 381 -11.48 -7.72 -2.90
N ARG A 382 -11.74 -8.58 -1.93
CA ARG A 382 -11.80 -10.02 -2.15
C ARG A 382 -13.16 -10.38 -2.73
N ARG A 383 -13.15 -10.98 -3.90
CA ARG A 383 -14.38 -11.37 -4.60
C ARG A 383 -14.21 -12.76 -5.19
N GLN A 384 -15.30 -13.53 -5.23
CA GLN A 384 -15.34 -14.86 -5.80
C GLN A 384 -14.91 -14.82 -7.26
N LEU A 385 -13.94 -15.69 -7.64
CA LEU A 385 -13.33 -15.66 -8.97
C LEU A 385 -14.25 -16.24 -10.07
N GLY A 386 -15.10 -17.18 -9.71
CA GLY A 386 -15.93 -17.88 -10.70
C GLY A 386 -15.08 -18.52 -11.80
N SER A 387 -15.57 -18.50 -13.02
CA SER A 387 -14.89 -19.13 -14.17
C SER A 387 -13.53 -18.54 -14.54
N SER A 388 -13.12 -17.38 -13.99
CA SER A 388 -11.74 -16.86 -14.22
C SER A 388 -10.68 -17.74 -13.57
N SER A 389 -11.05 -18.61 -12.63
CA SER A 389 -10.16 -19.57 -11.98
C SER A 389 -9.87 -20.84 -12.79
N LYS A 390 -10.69 -21.14 -13.81
CA LYS A 390 -10.56 -22.38 -14.60
C LYS A 390 -9.19 -22.62 -15.22
N PRO A 391 -8.44 -21.60 -15.68
CA PRO A 391 -7.11 -21.83 -16.24
C PRO A 391 -6.17 -22.59 -15.30
N PHE A 392 -6.24 -22.36 -13.98
CA PHE A 392 -5.42 -23.10 -13.01
C PHE A 392 -5.74 -24.60 -13.03
N LEU A 393 -7.01 -24.95 -13.05
CA LEU A 393 -7.46 -26.34 -13.11
C LEU A 393 -7.07 -27.01 -14.43
N TYR A 394 -7.24 -26.30 -15.56
CA TYR A 394 -6.86 -26.83 -16.86
C TYR A 394 -5.35 -27.00 -16.97
N PHE A 395 -4.59 -26.08 -16.44
CA PHE A 395 -3.14 -26.21 -16.34
C PHE A 395 -2.71 -27.41 -15.46
N THR A 396 -3.36 -27.61 -14.29
CA THR A 396 -3.13 -28.80 -13.46
C THR A 396 -3.37 -30.10 -14.27
N ALA A 397 -4.37 -30.11 -15.14
CA ALA A 397 -4.61 -31.28 -16.01
C ALA A 397 -3.52 -31.48 -17.07
N LEU A 398 -3.00 -30.39 -17.67
CA LEU A 398 -1.88 -30.45 -18.60
C LEU A 398 -0.60 -30.98 -17.94
N GLU A 399 -0.27 -30.51 -16.76
CA GLU A 399 0.82 -31.01 -15.92
C GLU A 399 0.63 -32.49 -15.55
N SER A 400 -0.61 -32.93 -15.38
CA SER A 400 -0.95 -34.34 -15.15
C SER A 400 -0.91 -35.22 -16.42
N GLY A 401 -0.48 -34.67 -17.56
CA GLY A 401 -0.28 -35.38 -18.84
C GLY A 401 -1.43 -35.27 -19.85
N ALA A 402 -2.47 -34.48 -19.58
CA ALA A 402 -3.50 -34.20 -20.58
C ALA A 402 -2.94 -33.35 -21.72
N GLY A 403 -3.49 -33.51 -22.95
CA GLY A 403 -3.30 -32.58 -24.05
C GLY A 403 -4.48 -31.63 -24.18
N ILE A 404 -4.30 -30.50 -24.88
CA ILE A 404 -5.42 -29.60 -25.15
C ILE A 404 -6.49 -30.21 -26.05
N ASN A 405 -6.13 -31.27 -26.77
CA ASN A 405 -7.01 -32.13 -27.58
C ASN A 405 -7.65 -33.30 -26.81
N THR A 406 -7.32 -33.46 -25.51
CA THR A 406 -7.97 -34.47 -24.67
C THR A 406 -9.48 -34.22 -24.61
N VAL A 407 -10.27 -35.30 -24.81
CA VAL A 407 -11.74 -35.24 -24.90
C VAL A 407 -12.37 -35.58 -23.57
N ILE A 408 -13.32 -34.77 -23.15
CA ILE A 408 -14.17 -35.01 -21.98
C ILE A 408 -15.62 -34.85 -22.37
N ASP A 409 -16.49 -35.68 -21.78
CA ASP A 409 -17.91 -35.59 -21.96
C ASP A 409 -18.54 -34.43 -21.18
N ASP A 410 -19.22 -33.51 -21.87
CA ASP A 410 -19.94 -32.36 -21.30
C ASP A 410 -21.41 -32.70 -21.07
N SER A 411 -21.74 -33.88 -20.53
CA SER A 411 -23.10 -34.22 -20.13
C SER A 411 -23.39 -33.75 -18.70
N ARG A 412 -24.67 -33.50 -18.41
CA ARG A 412 -25.15 -33.16 -17.07
C ARG A 412 -24.88 -34.32 -16.09
N VAL A 413 -24.34 -33.99 -14.92
CA VAL A 413 -24.12 -34.95 -13.82
C VAL A 413 -24.60 -34.33 -12.51
N LYS A 414 -25.20 -35.16 -11.68
CA LYS A 414 -25.66 -34.84 -10.33
C LYS A 414 -24.69 -35.42 -9.29
N PHE A 415 -24.33 -34.60 -8.30
CA PHE A 415 -23.45 -34.98 -7.21
C PHE A 415 -24.20 -34.91 -5.88
N GLY A 416 -24.86 -36.02 -5.51
CA GLY A 416 -25.75 -36.04 -4.35
C GLY A 416 -26.93 -35.08 -4.53
N LYS A 417 -27.01 -34.03 -3.70
CA LYS A 417 -28.01 -32.95 -3.80
C LYS A 417 -27.59 -31.79 -4.70
N TRP A 418 -26.34 -31.75 -5.12
CA TRP A 418 -25.78 -30.67 -5.95
C TRP A 418 -25.97 -30.99 -7.42
N GLU A 419 -26.73 -30.14 -8.12
CA GLU A 419 -27.07 -30.26 -9.53
C GLU A 419 -26.50 -29.06 -10.31
N PRO A 420 -25.16 -29.01 -10.55
CA PRO A 420 -24.56 -27.94 -11.35
C PRO A 420 -24.98 -28.05 -12.82
N GLY A 421 -25.02 -26.90 -13.51
CA GLY A 421 -25.27 -26.83 -14.95
C GLY A 421 -24.30 -25.91 -15.65
N ASN A 422 -24.26 -26.04 -16.98
CA ASN A 422 -23.58 -25.06 -17.82
C ASN A 422 -24.39 -23.76 -17.95
N TYR A 423 -23.73 -22.66 -18.25
CA TYR A 423 -24.45 -21.41 -18.53
C TYR A 423 -25.43 -21.56 -19.69
N GLY A 424 -26.67 -21.13 -19.47
CA GLY A 424 -27.76 -21.28 -20.46
C GLY A 424 -28.22 -22.71 -20.69
N ASP A 425 -27.88 -23.63 -19.80
CA ASP A 425 -28.29 -25.07 -19.82
C ASP A 425 -27.94 -25.80 -21.15
N LYS A 426 -26.80 -25.42 -21.78
CA LYS A 426 -26.32 -26.03 -23.02
C LYS A 426 -25.23 -27.05 -22.76
N TYR A 427 -25.35 -28.24 -23.40
CA TYR A 427 -24.40 -29.35 -23.28
C TYR A 427 -23.95 -29.80 -24.67
N TYR A 428 -22.66 -30.18 -24.78
CA TYR A 428 -21.99 -30.41 -26.07
C TYR A 428 -21.57 -31.88 -26.28
N GLY A 429 -21.75 -32.75 -25.28
CA GLY A 429 -21.29 -34.14 -25.33
C GLY A 429 -19.75 -34.22 -25.35
N GLN A 430 -19.21 -35.06 -26.21
CA GLN A 430 -17.74 -35.18 -26.34
C GLN A 430 -17.14 -33.87 -26.88
N ILE A 431 -16.14 -33.33 -26.19
CA ILE A 431 -15.53 -32.04 -26.51
C ILE A 431 -14.09 -32.00 -26.02
N THR A 432 -13.19 -31.34 -26.78
CA THR A 432 -11.80 -31.16 -26.37
C THR A 432 -11.65 -30.16 -25.24
N LEU A 433 -10.54 -30.24 -24.46
CA LEU A 433 -10.25 -29.29 -23.38
C LEU A 433 -10.11 -27.86 -23.93
N LEU A 434 -9.50 -27.68 -25.12
CA LEU A 434 -9.40 -26.38 -25.76
C LEU A 434 -10.77 -25.73 -25.97
N GLU A 435 -11.68 -26.44 -26.59
CA GLU A 435 -13.04 -25.96 -26.87
C GLU A 435 -13.87 -25.77 -25.57
N ALA A 436 -13.65 -26.62 -24.60
CA ALA A 436 -14.32 -26.54 -23.29
C ALA A 436 -13.91 -25.30 -22.50
N LEU A 437 -12.63 -24.89 -22.55
CA LEU A 437 -12.17 -23.64 -21.94
C LEU A 437 -12.70 -22.42 -22.69
N ASP A 438 -12.70 -22.44 -24.02
CA ASP A 438 -13.27 -21.37 -24.86
C ASP A 438 -14.74 -21.10 -24.52
N LYS A 439 -15.54 -22.16 -24.35
CA LYS A 439 -16.96 -22.10 -23.96
C LYS A 439 -17.17 -21.97 -22.46
N SER A 440 -16.12 -22.05 -21.67
CA SER A 440 -16.17 -21.96 -20.20
C SER A 440 -17.11 -22.98 -19.56
N LEU A 441 -17.08 -24.24 -20.00
CA LEU A 441 -18.02 -25.29 -19.58
C LEU A 441 -17.80 -25.69 -18.10
N ASN A 442 -18.89 -25.72 -17.34
CA ASN A 442 -18.86 -26.07 -15.92
C ASN A 442 -18.72 -27.59 -15.72
N MET A 443 -19.47 -28.37 -16.49
CA MET A 443 -19.47 -29.82 -16.33
C MET A 443 -18.12 -30.44 -16.63
N VAL A 444 -17.44 -29.96 -17.65
CA VAL A 444 -16.04 -30.36 -17.97
C VAL A 444 -15.10 -30.02 -16.84
N SER A 445 -15.20 -28.79 -16.28
CA SER A 445 -14.33 -28.36 -15.17
C SER A 445 -14.55 -29.21 -13.90
N ILE A 446 -15.79 -29.56 -13.57
CA ILE A 446 -16.09 -30.41 -12.41
C ILE A 446 -15.51 -31.82 -12.60
N LYS A 447 -15.74 -32.42 -13.77
CA LYS A 447 -15.20 -33.76 -14.11
C LYS A 447 -13.67 -33.74 -14.17
N LEU A 448 -13.08 -32.63 -14.61
CA LEU A 448 -11.63 -32.46 -14.65
C LEU A 448 -11.04 -32.45 -13.23
N LEU A 449 -11.66 -31.67 -12.30
CA LEU A 449 -11.21 -31.65 -10.89
C LEU A 449 -11.36 -33.01 -10.20
N GLN A 450 -12.41 -33.78 -10.52
CA GLN A 450 -12.53 -35.16 -10.01
C GLN A 450 -11.38 -36.06 -10.44
N ARG A 451 -10.80 -35.80 -11.63
CA ARG A 451 -9.68 -36.61 -12.16
C ARG A 451 -8.32 -36.21 -11.59
N VAL A 452 -8.06 -34.89 -11.51
CA VAL A 452 -6.74 -34.39 -11.05
C VAL A 452 -6.68 -34.28 -9.52
N GLY A 453 -7.82 -34.12 -8.84
CA GLY A 453 -7.92 -33.96 -7.41
C GLY A 453 -7.68 -32.51 -6.92
N ILE A 454 -8.26 -32.19 -5.76
CA ILE A 454 -8.12 -30.87 -5.10
C ILE A 454 -6.67 -30.60 -4.66
N PRO A 455 -5.91 -31.57 -4.13
CA PRO A 455 -4.51 -31.33 -3.72
C PRO A 455 -3.62 -30.84 -4.87
N ALA A 456 -3.75 -31.42 -6.07
CA ALA A 456 -2.97 -30.99 -7.24
C ALA A 456 -3.37 -29.59 -7.70
N LEU A 457 -4.65 -29.24 -7.71
CA LEU A 457 -5.10 -27.87 -8.00
C LEU A 457 -4.56 -26.88 -6.97
N LYS A 458 -4.57 -27.26 -5.70
CA LYS A 458 -4.05 -26.43 -4.60
C LYS A 458 -2.56 -26.15 -4.78
N GLU A 459 -1.77 -27.17 -5.08
CA GLU A 459 -0.33 -27.05 -5.37
C GLU A 459 -0.07 -26.13 -6.58
N THR A 460 -0.85 -26.28 -7.66
CA THR A 460 -0.77 -25.38 -8.82
C THR A 460 -0.99 -23.91 -8.42
N ILE A 461 -1.99 -23.64 -7.59
CA ILE A 461 -2.30 -22.28 -7.14
C ILE A 461 -1.22 -21.74 -6.20
N GLU A 462 -0.74 -22.54 -5.24
CA GLU A 462 0.34 -22.15 -4.33
C GLU A 462 1.63 -21.81 -5.10
N ASN A 463 1.91 -22.55 -6.17
CA ASN A 463 3.05 -22.29 -7.05
C ASN A 463 2.95 -20.97 -7.84
N THR A 464 1.77 -20.36 -7.94
CA THR A 464 1.65 -18.98 -8.47
C THR A 464 2.13 -17.91 -7.47
N GLY A 465 2.43 -18.29 -6.24
CA GLY A 465 2.79 -17.38 -5.14
C GLY A 465 1.60 -16.70 -4.46
N VAL A 466 0.36 -17.16 -4.75
CA VAL A 466 -0.87 -16.58 -4.18
C VAL A 466 -1.54 -17.59 -3.25
N ASP A 467 -1.97 -17.12 -2.07
CA ASP A 467 -2.76 -17.91 -1.12
C ASP A 467 -4.26 -17.67 -1.33
N PHE A 468 -4.86 -18.36 -2.30
CA PHE A 468 -6.30 -18.47 -2.39
C PHE A 468 -6.80 -19.57 -1.45
N LYS A 469 -7.86 -19.27 -0.68
CA LYS A 469 -8.45 -20.25 0.25
C LYS A 469 -9.43 -21.16 -0.51
N LEU A 470 -8.92 -22.27 -1.07
CA LEU A 470 -9.72 -23.22 -1.80
C LEU A 470 -10.64 -24.00 -0.86
N PRO A 471 -11.92 -24.22 -1.25
CA PRO A 471 -12.78 -25.17 -0.54
C PRO A 471 -12.36 -26.60 -0.83
N ASP A 472 -12.52 -27.48 0.14
CA ASP A 472 -12.22 -28.92 0.02
C ASP A 472 -13.39 -29.70 -0.56
N ASN A 473 -13.89 -29.24 -1.71
CA ASN A 473 -14.97 -29.89 -2.46
C ASN A 473 -14.98 -29.46 -3.93
N LEU A 474 -15.84 -30.11 -4.74
CA LEU A 474 -15.90 -29.91 -6.19
C LEU A 474 -16.27 -28.47 -6.64
N THR A 475 -16.79 -27.63 -5.76
CA THR A 475 -17.09 -26.22 -6.13
C THR A 475 -15.81 -25.42 -6.41
N ALA A 476 -14.64 -25.88 -5.94
CA ALA A 476 -13.35 -25.31 -6.29
C ALA A 476 -13.12 -25.23 -7.81
N SER A 477 -13.64 -26.21 -8.59
CA SER A 477 -13.57 -26.23 -10.07
C SER A 477 -14.26 -25.06 -10.74
N LEU A 478 -15.20 -24.42 -10.03
CA LEU A 478 -16.01 -23.30 -10.50
C LEU A 478 -15.57 -21.97 -9.89
N GLY A 479 -14.43 -21.94 -9.15
CA GLY A 479 -13.88 -20.75 -8.55
C GLY A 479 -14.71 -20.18 -7.41
N SER A 480 -15.21 -21.05 -6.53
CA SER A 480 -15.95 -20.63 -5.32
C SER A 480 -15.06 -20.04 -4.21
N TYR A 481 -13.84 -19.66 -4.55
CA TYR A 481 -12.86 -18.98 -3.69
C TYR A 481 -12.58 -17.56 -4.16
N GLU A 482 -12.04 -16.75 -3.26
CA GLU A 482 -11.93 -15.31 -3.46
C GLU A 482 -10.49 -14.84 -3.67
N GLY A 483 -10.34 -13.76 -4.43
CA GLY A 483 -9.07 -13.06 -4.62
C GLY A 483 -9.28 -11.58 -4.88
N THR A 484 -8.19 -10.80 -4.74
CA THR A 484 -8.14 -9.40 -5.16
C THR A 484 -7.59 -9.27 -6.57
N PRO A 485 -7.83 -8.15 -7.29
CA PRO A 485 -7.24 -7.93 -8.61
C PRO A 485 -5.72 -8.10 -8.65
N ILE A 486 -4.98 -7.60 -7.65
CA ILE A 486 -3.53 -7.83 -7.56
C ILE A 486 -3.21 -9.31 -7.49
N GLN A 487 -3.88 -10.09 -6.64
CA GLN A 487 -3.64 -11.51 -6.51
C GLN A 487 -3.95 -12.28 -7.80
N VAL A 488 -5.05 -11.93 -8.48
CA VAL A 488 -5.43 -12.57 -9.76
C VAL A 488 -4.43 -12.23 -10.86
N ALA A 489 -4.01 -10.97 -10.98
CA ALA A 489 -2.97 -10.56 -11.93
C ALA A 489 -1.63 -11.24 -11.65
N GLN A 490 -1.23 -11.37 -10.38
CA GLN A 490 -0.06 -12.11 -9.96
C GLN A 490 -0.13 -13.57 -10.39
N ALA A 491 -1.23 -14.25 -10.10
CA ALA A 491 -1.38 -15.67 -10.45
C ALA A 491 -1.35 -15.90 -11.97
N PHE A 492 -1.97 -15.01 -12.76
CA PHE A 492 -1.98 -15.09 -14.22
C PHE A 492 -0.63 -14.75 -14.85
N SER A 493 0.24 -14.00 -14.16
CA SER A 493 1.58 -13.65 -14.69
C SER A 493 2.42 -14.88 -15.02
N MET A 494 2.23 -15.99 -14.29
CA MET A 494 2.92 -17.26 -14.53
C MET A 494 2.63 -17.82 -15.93
N PHE A 495 1.42 -17.63 -16.45
CA PHE A 495 1.05 -18.08 -17.81
C PHE A 495 1.61 -17.17 -18.90
N SER A 496 2.06 -15.96 -18.54
CA SER A 496 2.63 -14.99 -19.49
C SER A 496 4.14 -15.04 -19.59
N ASN A 497 4.83 -15.44 -18.52
CA ASN A 497 6.29 -15.35 -18.40
C ASN A 497 7.03 -16.68 -18.51
N GLY A 498 6.35 -17.72 -19.02
CA GLY A 498 6.94 -19.05 -19.21
C GLY A 498 7.07 -19.90 -17.93
N GLY A 499 6.27 -19.65 -16.90
CA GLY A 499 6.17 -20.50 -15.71
C GLY A 499 6.93 -20.03 -14.46
N TYR A 500 7.20 -18.73 -14.37
CA TYR A 500 7.77 -18.13 -13.17
C TYR A 500 6.67 -17.58 -12.26
N SER A 501 6.77 -17.88 -10.97
CA SER A 501 6.08 -17.12 -9.92
C SER A 501 6.82 -15.79 -9.70
N VAL A 502 6.10 -14.69 -9.62
CA VAL A 502 6.66 -13.36 -9.32
C VAL A 502 5.96 -12.76 -8.12
N LYS A 503 6.73 -12.08 -7.26
CA LYS A 503 6.16 -11.37 -6.10
C LYS A 503 5.82 -9.95 -6.51
N PRO A 504 4.59 -9.47 -6.20
CA PRO A 504 4.21 -8.10 -6.50
C PRO A 504 5.13 -7.08 -5.82
N LEU A 505 5.64 -6.14 -6.60
CA LEU A 505 6.57 -5.11 -6.17
C LEU A 505 5.87 -3.76 -6.21
N LEU A 506 5.73 -3.13 -5.05
CA LEU A 506 5.10 -1.81 -4.88
C LEU A 506 6.15 -0.69 -4.77
N VAL A 507 7.14 -0.90 -3.91
CA VAL A 507 8.22 0.04 -3.60
C VAL A 507 9.55 -0.60 -3.96
N LYS A 508 10.32 0.05 -4.84
CA LYS A 508 11.65 -0.44 -5.26
C LYS A 508 12.72 -0.06 -4.26
N LYS A 509 12.73 1.22 -3.85
CA LYS A 509 13.66 1.72 -2.84
C LYS A 509 13.12 2.96 -2.13
N ILE A 510 13.63 3.20 -0.93
CA ILE A 510 13.39 4.42 -0.16
C ILE A 510 14.74 4.99 0.25
N GLU A 511 14.92 6.26 0.01
CA GLU A 511 16.08 7.05 0.41
C GLU A 511 15.66 8.13 1.41
N ASP A 512 16.58 8.54 2.29
CA ASP A 512 16.38 9.74 3.10
C ASP A 512 16.61 11.02 2.28
N LYS A 513 16.44 12.19 2.90
CA LYS A 513 16.69 13.49 2.26
C LYS A 513 18.12 13.68 1.75
N HIS A 514 19.07 12.94 2.30
CA HIS A 514 20.51 12.99 1.93
C HIS A 514 20.87 11.99 0.84
N GLY A 515 19.93 11.12 0.42
CA GLY A 515 20.17 10.08 -0.56
C GLY A 515 20.70 8.76 0.03
N ASN A 516 20.71 8.61 1.36
CA ASN A 516 21.08 7.34 1.98
C ASN A 516 19.94 6.34 1.81
N LEU A 517 20.28 5.12 1.43
CA LEU A 517 19.34 4.03 1.25
C LEU A 517 18.79 3.55 2.61
N ILE A 518 17.46 3.57 2.78
CA ILE A 518 16.77 3.06 3.96
C ILE A 518 16.14 1.68 3.67
N TYR A 519 15.63 1.50 2.46
CA TYR A 519 14.94 0.28 2.03
C TYR A 519 15.23 0.00 0.56
N SER A 520 15.37 -1.26 0.21
CA SER A 520 15.35 -1.71 -1.18
C SER A 520 14.77 -3.11 -1.26
N GLN A 521 14.04 -3.38 -2.33
CA GLN A 521 13.53 -4.70 -2.65
C GLN A 521 14.02 -5.12 -4.03
N SER A 522 14.63 -6.29 -4.09
CA SER A 522 15.01 -6.92 -5.35
C SER A 522 13.79 -7.62 -5.99
N ILE A 523 13.92 -7.90 -7.29
CA ILE A 523 12.93 -8.72 -8.01
C ILE A 523 12.99 -10.15 -7.44
N GLU A 524 11.85 -10.62 -6.92
CA GLU A 524 11.70 -11.98 -6.45
C GLU A 524 10.88 -12.77 -7.48
N LYS A 525 11.56 -13.65 -8.21
CA LYS A 525 10.91 -14.58 -9.15
C LYS A 525 11.53 -15.97 -9.06
N GLU A 526 10.70 -16.99 -9.17
CA GLU A 526 11.10 -18.38 -9.07
C GLU A 526 10.46 -19.20 -10.19
N LYS A 527 11.27 -20.00 -10.89
CA LYS A 527 10.78 -20.94 -11.90
C LYS A 527 10.02 -22.06 -11.21
N LYS A 528 8.73 -22.19 -11.46
CA LYS A 528 7.85 -23.23 -10.87
C LYS A 528 7.49 -24.31 -11.85
N TYR A 529 7.36 -23.97 -13.14
CA TYR A 529 6.94 -24.90 -14.17
C TYR A 529 7.77 -24.77 -15.44
N ASP A 530 7.85 -25.86 -16.19
CA ASP A 530 8.45 -25.85 -17.52
C ASP A 530 7.59 -25.02 -18.49
N SER A 531 8.23 -24.37 -19.46
CA SER A 531 7.55 -23.57 -20.45
C SER A 531 6.65 -24.37 -21.41
N LEU A 532 6.82 -25.67 -21.48
CA LEU A 532 6.09 -26.52 -22.43
C LEU A 532 4.58 -26.54 -22.11
N ASP A 533 4.20 -26.91 -20.86
CA ASP A 533 2.79 -26.91 -20.45
C ASP A 533 2.22 -25.50 -20.27
N ILE A 534 3.08 -24.55 -19.88
CA ILE A 534 2.71 -23.12 -19.90
C ILE A 534 2.37 -22.65 -21.31
N SER A 535 3.10 -23.08 -22.35
CA SER A 535 2.78 -22.75 -23.74
C SER A 535 1.37 -23.23 -24.11
N LEU A 536 1.00 -24.43 -23.69
CA LEU A 536 -0.33 -24.99 -23.97
C LEU A 536 -1.46 -24.21 -23.28
N ILE A 537 -1.32 -23.88 -21.99
CA ILE A 537 -2.37 -23.10 -21.31
C ILE A 537 -2.42 -21.66 -21.85
N THR A 538 -1.28 -21.06 -22.20
CA THR A 538 -1.23 -19.73 -22.81
C THR A 538 -1.94 -19.74 -24.17
N TYR A 539 -1.70 -20.74 -25.01
CA TYR A 539 -2.42 -20.94 -26.26
C TYR A 539 -3.94 -21.11 -26.06
N MET A 540 -4.36 -21.85 -25.01
CA MET A 540 -5.77 -21.97 -24.66
C MET A 540 -6.38 -20.62 -24.23
N LEU A 541 -5.64 -19.77 -23.53
CA LEU A 541 -6.06 -18.42 -23.16
C LEU A 541 -6.15 -17.49 -24.37
N GLU A 542 -5.21 -17.58 -25.31
CA GLU A 542 -5.28 -16.88 -26.61
C GLU A 542 -6.53 -17.31 -27.39
N SER A 543 -6.77 -18.62 -27.45
CA SER A 543 -7.95 -19.19 -28.07
C SER A 543 -9.25 -18.65 -27.48
N SER A 544 -9.34 -18.56 -26.14
CA SER A 544 -10.50 -17.99 -25.45
C SER A 544 -10.81 -16.55 -25.88
N VAL A 545 -9.77 -15.76 -26.21
CA VAL A 545 -9.96 -14.39 -26.75
C VAL A 545 -10.38 -14.43 -28.22
N ARG A 546 -9.78 -15.28 -29.04
CA ARG A 546 -10.09 -15.36 -30.48
C ARG A 546 -11.45 -16.02 -30.77
N ASN A 547 -11.81 -17.06 -30.01
CA ASN A 547 -12.92 -17.96 -30.35
C ASN A 547 -13.96 -18.14 -29.23
N GLY A 548 -13.64 -17.67 -28.02
CA GLY A 548 -14.41 -17.98 -26.82
C GLY A 548 -15.14 -16.81 -26.20
N THR A 549 -15.44 -16.97 -24.89
CA THR A 549 -16.17 -15.98 -24.09
C THR A 549 -15.42 -14.68 -23.86
N SER A 550 -14.15 -14.63 -24.19
CA SER A 550 -13.23 -13.49 -23.95
C SER A 550 -13.08 -12.56 -25.18
N LYS A 551 -13.85 -12.78 -26.24
CA LYS A 551 -13.70 -12.08 -27.53
C LYS A 551 -13.75 -10.56 -27.45
N ASN A 552 -14.52 -9.99 -26.54
CA ASN A 552 -14.60 -8.54 -26.36
C ASN A 552 -13.33 -7.91 -25.73
N ALA A 553 -12.32 -8.70 -25.43
CA ALA A 553 -10.99 -8.24 -25.02
C ALA A 553 -9.99 -8.18 -26.21
N GLU A 554 -10.41 -8.48 -27.44
CA GLU A 554 -9.52 -8.42 -28.60
C GLU A 554 -8.87 -7.04 -28.77
N VAL A 555 -7.54 -7.04 -28.94
CA VAL A 555 -6.71 -5.85 -29.17
C VAL A 555 -5.90 -6.04 -30.44
N LYS A 556 -5.73 -4.96 -31.19
CA LYS A 556 -5.00 -4.96 -32.45
C LYS A 556 -3.80 -4.02 -32.38
N ASP A 557 -2.74 -4.40 -33.11
CA ASP A 557 -1.61 -3.52 -33.35
C ASP A 557 -1.99 -2.34 -34.27
N THR A 558 -1.06 -1.44 -34.51
CA THR A 558 -1.26 -0.28 -35.38
C THR A 558 -1.45 -0.67 -36.86
N SER A 559 -1.16 -1.91 -37.25
CA SER A 559 -1.37 -2.47 -38.58
C SER A 559 -2.71 -3.21 -38.70
N GLY A 560 -3.47 -3.32 -37.60
CA GLY A 560 -4.76 -4.01 -37.55
C GLY A 560 -4.70 -5.50 -37.27
N ASN A 561 -3.51 -6.07 -37.00
CA ASN A 561 -3.35 -7.48 -36.65
C ASN A 561 -3.64 -7.71 -35.17
N LEU A 562 -4.19 -8.87 -34.82
CA LEU A 562 -4.33 -9.27 -33.42
C LEU A 562 -2.95 -9.41 -32.79
N ILE A 563 -2.80 -8.84 -31.59
CA ILE A 563 -1.59 -9.01 -30.79
C ILE A 563 -1.58 -10.39 -30.11
N ASP A 564 -0.43 -10.83 -29.61
CA ASP A 564 -0.35 -11.98 -28.71
C ASP A 564 -0.96 -11.57 -27.36
N GLN A 565 -2.08 -12.18 -27.03
CA GLN A 565 -2.87 -11.91 -25.85
C GLN A 565 -3.73 -13.10 -25.48
N GLY A 566 -3.88 -13.35 -24.20
CA GLY A 566 -4.74 -14.41 -23.70
C GLY A 566 -5.59 -13.92 -22.54
N GLY A 567 -6.66 -14.63 -22.22
CA GLY A 567 -7.46 -14.24 -21.07
C GLY A 567 -8.66 -15.14 -20.80
N LYS A 568 -9.23 -14.95 -19.61
CA LYS A 568 -10.39 -15.72 -19.16
C LYS A 568 -11.43 -14.84 -18.48
N THR A 569 -12.67 -14.97 -18.92
CA THR A 569 -13.84 -14.35 -18.27
C THR A 569 -14.23 -15.11 -17.00
N GLY A 570 -14.65 -14.38 -15.99
CA GLY A 570 -15.31 -14.90 -14.80
C GLY A 570 -16.70 -14.29 -14.65
N THR A 571 -17.66 -15.11 -14.24
CA THR A 571 -19.01 -14.66 -13.86
C THR A 571 -19.42 -15.53 -12.69
N THR A 572 -19.81 -14.92 -11.59
CA THR A 572 -20.31 -15.64 -10.42
C THR A 572 -21.80 -15.92 -10.54
N ASN A 573 -22.32 -16.81 -9.70
CA ASN A 573 -23.74 -17.08 -9.63
C ASN A 573 -24.54 -15.78 -9.46
N GLU A 574 -25.68 -15.68 -10.12
CA GLU A 574 -26.56 -14.51 -10.12
C GLU A 574 -25.89 -13.22 -10.63
N ASN A 575 -24.77 -13.34 -11.35
CA ASN A 575 -24.02 -12.19 -11.90
C ASN A 575 -23.63 -11.14 -10.84
N ARG A 576 -23.28 -11.57 -9.61
CA ARG A 576 -22.91 -10.64 -8.51
C ARG A 576 -21.55 -9.96 -8.75
N THR A 577 -20.64 -10.71 -9.34
CA THR A 577 -19.29 -10.20 -9.69
C THR A 577 -18.91 -10.76 -11.05
N VAL A 578 -18.35 -9.91 -11.91
CA VAL A 578 -17.82 -10.29 -13.20
C VAL A 578 -16.35 -9.93 -13.31
N TRP A 579 -15.57 -10.85 -13.88
CA TRP A 579 -14.13 -10.76 -13.99
C TRP A 579 -13.65 -10.86 -15.43
N PHE A 580 -12.52 -10.25 -15.70
CA PHE A 580 -11.63 -10.61 -16.78
C PHE A 580 -10.19 -10.61 -16.28
N ALA A 581 -9.50 -11.73 -16.41
CA ALA A 581 -8.07 -11.86 -16.15
C ALA A 581 -7.38 -12.12 -17.49
N GLY A 582 -6.55 -11.18 -17.93
CA GLY A 582 -5.89 -11.24 -19.23
C GLY A 582 -4.39 -11.03 -19.13
N ILE A 583 -3.68 -11.59 -20.10
CA ILE A 583 -2.22 -11.55 -20.23
C ILE A 583 -1.81 -11.06 -21.60
N THR A 584 -0.70 -10.36 -21.64
CA THR A 584 0.14 -10.12 -22.81
C THR A 584 1.54 -10.60 -22.47
N PRO A 585 2.50 -10.69 -23.40
CA PRO A 585 3.87 -11.13 -23.06
C PRO A 585 4.53 -10.31 -21.94
N LYS A 586 4.11 -9.06 -21.76
CA LYS A 586 4.71 -8.14 -20.78
C LYS A 586 3.88 -7.94 -19.51
N TYR A 587 2.56 -7.95 -19.61
CA TYR A 587 1.69 -7.59 -18.50
C TYR A 587 0.59 -8.62 -18.26
N ALA A 588 0.29 -8.84 -16.98
CA ALA A 588 -0.92 -9.50 -16.53
C ALA A 588 -1.85 -8.47 -15.88
N THR A 589 -3.12 -8.43 -16.31
CA THR A 589 -4.10 -7.47 -15.81
C THR A 589 -5.39 -8.17 -15.44
N ALA A 590 -5.84 -7.94 -14.21
CA ALA A 590 -7.14 -8.42 -13.74
C ALA A 590 -8.10 -7.24 -13.53
N VAL A 591 -9.31 -7.38 -14.04
CA VAL A 591 -10.41 -6.42 -13.91
C VAL A 591 -11.61 -7.15 -13.30
N TYR A 592 -12.20 -6.58 -12.24
CA TYR A 592 -13.50 -7.01 -11.78
C TYR A 592 -14.49 -5.84 -11.72
N ILE A 593 -15.79 -6.17 -11.86
CA ILE A 593 -16.90 -5.25 -11.70
C ILE A 593 -17.91 -5.89 -10.75
N GLY A 594 -18.46 -5.11 -9.84
CA GLY A 594 -19.48 -5.54 -8.88
C GLY A 594 -19.91 -4.45 -7.94
N TYR A 595 -20.98 -4.69 -7.22
CA TYR A 595 -21.42 -3.83 -6.13
C TYR A 595 -20.68 -4.14 -4.82
N ASP A 596 -20.48 -3.15 -3.97
CA ASP A 596 -19.81 -3.35 -2.67
C ASP A 596 -20.63 -4.24 -1.73
N ASP A 597 -21.96 -4.15 -1.77
CA ASP A 597 -22.90 -4.98 -1.04
C ASP A 597 -23.12 -6.38 -1.66
N ASN A 598 -22.37 -6.71 -2.72
CA ASN A 598 -22.41 -8.00 -3.41
C ASN A 598 -23.80 -8.39 -3.95
N ARG A 599 -24.70 -7.43 -4.23
CA ARG A 599 -25.98 -7.70 -4.92
C ARG A 599 -25.74 -8.04 -6.40
N PRO A 600 -26.71 -8.72 -7.07
CA PRO A 600 -26.63 -9.03 -8.49
C PRO A 600 -26.51 -7.77 -9.37
N ILE A 601 -25.73 -7.87 -10.46
CA ILE A 601 -25.64 -6.81 -11.48
C ILE A 601 -26.81 -6.99 -12.44
N GLU A 602 -27.63 -5.97 -12.57
CA GLU A 602 -28.80 -6.00 -13.44
C GLU A 602 -28.41 -6.10 -14.93
N GLY A 603 -29.26 -6.69 -15.76
CA GLY A 603 -29.14 -6.71 -17.22
C GLY A 603 -28.21 -7.78 -17.78
N ASN A 604 -28.07 -8.93 -17.10
CA ASN A 604 -27.30 -10.10 -17.55
C ASN A 604 -25.86 -9.78 -17.94
N ILE A 605 -25.18 -8.90 -17.20
CA ILE A 605 -23.78 -8.56 -17.41
C ILE A 605 -22.92 -9.76 -17.05
N THR A 606 -22.05 -10.16 -17.97
CA THR A 606 -21.06 -11.24 -17.82
C THR A 606 -19.63 -10.69 -17.83
N GLY A 607 -18.65 -11.50 -17.50
CA GLY A 607 -17.24 -11.13 -17.66
C GLY A 607 -16.89 -10.65 -19.07
N GLY A 608 -17.50 -11.32 -20.07
CA GLY A 608 -17.30 -10.98 -21.49
C GLY A 608 -17.94 -9.67 -21.93
N SER A 609 -19.07 -9.25 -21.34
CA SER A 609 -19.73 -8.01 -21.69
C SER A 609 -19.39 -6.83 -20.76
N GLY A 610 -18.86 -7.08 -19.56
CA GLY A 610 -18.54 -6.05 -18.58
C GLY A 610 -17.04 -5.80 -18.45
N ALA A 611 -16.28 -6.77 -17.93
CA ALA A 611 -14.87 -6.60 -17.57
C ALA A 611 -13.91 -6.73 -18.78
N ALA A 612 -14.18 -7.64 -19.73
CA ALA A 612 -13.34 -7.84 -20.93
C ALA A 612 -13.21 -6.59 -21.79
N PRO A 613 -14.28 -5.79 -22.07
CA PRO A 613 -14.14 -4.56 -22.83
C PRO A 613 -13.23 -3.52 -22.14
N ILE A 614 -13.24 -3.42 -20.81
CA ILE A 614 -12.36 -2.49 -20.07
C ILE A 614 -10.90 -2.87 -20.30
N TRP A 615 -10.59 -4.17 -20.24
CA TRP A 615 -9.25 -4.68 -20.53
C TRP A 615 -8.83 -4.40 -21.97
N GLY A 616 -9.69 -4.70 -22.93
CA GLY A 616 -9.44 -4.45 -24.37
C GLY A 616 -9.20 -2.97 -24.67
N ASP A 617 -10.08 -2.08 -24.17
CA ASP A 617 -9.96 -0.64 -24.34
C ASP A 617 -8.67 -0.10 -23.69
N PHE A 618 -8.26 -0.67 -22.55
CA PHE A 618 -7.03 -0.29 -21.87
C PHE A 618 -5.80 -0.59 -22.73
N TYR A 619 -5.64 -1.82 -23.20
CA TYR A 619 -4.48 -2.18 -24.02
C TYR A 619 -4.51 -1.51 -25.39
N GLN A 620 -5.68 -1.38 -26.02
CA GLN A 620 -5.80 -0.65 -27.29
C GLN A 620 -5.35 0.81 -27.13
N LYS A 621 -5.69 1.47 -26.02
CA LYS A 621 -5.20 2.82 -25.74
C LYS A 621 -3.71 2.86 -25.45
N LEU A 622 -3.17 1.88 -24.72
CA LEU A 622 -1.72 1.80 -24.49
C LEU A 622 -0.95 1.72 -25.80
N ILE A 623 -1.40 0.89 -26.75
CA ILE A 623 -0.80 0.77 -28.08
C ILE A 623 -0.92 2.10 -28.85
N ASN A 624 -2.10 2.69 -28.89
CA ASN A 624 -2.36 3.94 -29.61
C ASN A 624 -1.55 5.13 -29.05
N LYS A 625 -1.18 5.09 -27.75
CA LYS A 625 -0.32 6.08 -27.11
C LYS A 625 1.18 5.73 -27.19
N GLY A 626 1.56 4.58 -27.75
CA GLY A 626 2.94 4.11 -27.79
C GLY A 626 3.50 3.67 -26.42
N LEU A 627 2.61 3.42 -25.44
CA LEU A 627 2.97 3.00 -24.08
C LEU A 627 3.15 1.48 -23.97
N TYR A 628 2.62 0.73 -24.90
CA TYR A 628 2.81 -0.71 -25.04
C TYR A 628 3.12 -1.04 -26.50
N ILE A 629 4.25 -1.68 -26.71
CA ILE A 629 4.65 -2.24 -28.00
C ILE A 629 4.31 -3.73 -27.95
N PRO A 630 3.46 -4.25 -28.85
CA PRO A 630 3.14 -5.66 -28.90
C PRO A 630 4.38 -6.53 -29.11
N GLU A 631 4.50 -7.55 -28.27
CA GLU A 631 5.57 -8.57 -28.30
C GLU A 631 4.95 -9.94 -28.55
N LYS A 632 5.79 -10.97 -28.74
CA LYS A 632 5.40 -12.37 -28.86
C LYS A 632 5.63 -13.12 -27.55
N PHE A 633 4.85 -14.19 -27.31
CA PHE A 633 5.17 -15.15 -26.27
C PHE A 633 6.36 -15.99 -26.75
N GLU A 634 7.59 -15.49 -26.51
CA GLU A 634 8.84 -16.11 -27.03
C GLU A 634 8.97 -17.58 -26.64
N PHE A 635 8.61 -17.96 -25.43
CA PHE A 635 8.68 -19.35 -24.96
C PHE A 635 7.77 -20.30 -25.76
N ILE A 636 6.67 -19.81 -26.36
CA ILE A 636 5.84 -20.61 -27.28
C ILE A 636 6.60 -20.80 -28.59
N GLN A 637 7.18 -19.72 -29.14
CA GLN A 637 7.94 -19.77 -30.38
C GLN A 637 9.16 -20.70 -30.24
N ASP A 638 9.89 -20.61 -29.13
CA ASP A 638 11.03 -21.49 -28.82
C ASP A 638 10.61 -22.95 -28.79
N ASN A 639 9.47 -23.29 -28.13
CA ASN A 639 8.99 -24.67 -28.06
C ASN A 639 8.49 -25.20 -29.43
N ILE A 640 8.03 -24.34 -30.33
CA ILE A 640 7.69 -24.71 -31.71
C ILE A 640 8.97 -24.90 -32.53
N GLN A 641 9.94 -24.00 -32.45
CA GLN A 641 11.17 -24.05 -33.21
C GLN A 641 12.05 -25.25 -32.86
N ASN A 642 12.12 -25.64 -31.59
CA ASN A 642 12.87 -26.81 -31.14
C ASN A 642 12.11 -28.13 -31.36
N GLY A 643 10.88 -28.08 -31.89
CA GLY A 643 10.08 -29.27 -32.19
C GLY A 643 9.41 -29.93 -30.98
N ALA A 644 9.44 -29.31 -29.82
CA ALA A 644 8.72 -29.81 -28.63
C ALA A 644 7.21 -29.65 -28.78
N LEU A 645 6.78 -28.60 -29.47
CA LEU A 645 5.38 -28.32 -29.83
C LEU A 645 5.23 -28.32 -31.34
N ILE A 646 4.10 -28.83 -31.82
CA ILE A 646 3.69 -28.81 -33.23
C ILE A 646 2.28 -28.30 -33.40
N GLN A 647 1.99 -27.68 -34.51
CA GLN A 647 0.66 -27.28 -34.95
C GLN A 647 0.02 -28.40 -35.74
N GLN A 648 -1.20 -28.79 -35.34
CA GLN A 648 -1.96 -29.85 -36.04
C GLN A 648 -3.43 -29.44 -36.18
N ASN A 649 -4.01 -29.67 -37.36
CA ASN A 649 -5.42 -29.42 -37.63
C ASN A 649 -6.27 -30.58 -37.12
N LEU A 650 -7.03 -30.36 -36.02
CA LEU A 650 -7.82 -31.37 -35.34
C LEU A 650 -9.30 -31.00 -35.28
N ASN A 651 -10.14 -32.02 -35.13
CA ASN A 651 -11.55 -31.87 -34.87
C ASN A 651 -11.79 -31.54 -33.38
N SER A 652 -12.48 -30.44 -33.10
CA SER A 652 -12.73 -29.91 -31.73
C SER A 652 -13.64 -30.80 -30.87
N LYS A 653 -14.33 -31.82 -31.44
CA LYS A 653 -15.18 -32.74 -30.70
C LYS A 653 -14.45 -33.99 -30.24
N ASN A 654 -13.63 -34.57 -31.09
CA ASN A 654 -13.00 -35.85 -30.85
C ASN A 654 -11.46 -35.81 -30.77
N GLY A 655 -10.84 -34.65 -30.99
CA GLY A 655 -9.39 -34.45 -30.85
C GLY A 655 -8.53 -35.17 -31.92
N LEU A 656 -9.17 -35.75 -32.95
CA LEU A 656 -8.49 -36.49 -34.04
C LEU A 656 -8.17 -35.56 -35.20
N ILE A 657 -7.30 -36.03 -36.12
CA ILE A 657 -6.96 -35.30 -37.34
C ILE A 657 -8.26 -35.01 -38.14
N ALA A 658 -8.50 -33.73 -38.39
CA ALA A 658 -9.67 -33.32 -39.14
C ALA A 658 -9.57 -33.68 -40.62
N THR A 659 -10.58 -34.35 -41.15
CA THR A 659 -10.69 -34.62 -42.56
C THR A 659 -11.35 -33.46 -43.31
N ASN A 660 -12.21 -32.71 -42.64
CA ASN A 660 -12.86 -31.50 -43.13
C ASN A 660 -13.13 -30.53 -41.97
N GLY A 661 -12.92 -29.23 -42.16
CA GLY A 661 -13.39 -28.18 -41.25
C GLY A 661 -12.77 -28.21 -39.86
N GLY A 662 -11.56 -28.69 -39.71
CA GLY A 662 -10.86 -28.72 -38.43
C GLY A 662 -10.39 -27.34 -37.96
N ARG A 663 -9.78 -27.33 -36.80
CA ARG A 663 -9.17 -26.18 -36.15
C ARG A 663 -7.73 -26.48 -35.81
N GLU A 664 -6.88 -25.48 -35.82
CA GLU A 664 -5.50 -25.61 -35.39
C GLU A 664 -5.41 -25.82 -33.87
N PHE A 665 -4.60 -26.80 -33.50
CA PHE A 665 -4.22 -27.12 -32.13
C PHE A 665 -2.71 -27.08 -31.99
N LEU A 666 -2.21 -26.54 -30.88
CA LEU A 666 -0.83 -26.63 -30.48
C LEU A 666 -0.67 -27.84 -29.55
N ILE A 667 0.09 -28.87 -29.94
CA ILE A 667 0.21 -30.12 -29.18
C ILE A 667 1.67 -30.48 -28.96
N LYS A 668 1.96 -31.23 -27.86
CA LYS A 668 3.27 -31.81 -27.63
C LYS A 668 3.61 -32.83 -28.74
N SER A 669 4.83 -32.82 -29.25
CA SER A 669 5.27 -33.73 -30.31
C SER A 669 5.06 -35.22 -29.97
N GLY A 670 5.16 -35.59 -28.70
CA GLY A 670 4.85 -36.93 -28.20
C GLY A 670 3.33 -37.28 -28.07
N GLN A 671 2.45 -36.31 -28.30
CA GLN A 671 0.98 -36.47 -28.25
C GLN A 671 0.31 -36.29 -29.60
N ILE A 672 1.07 -36.49 -30.70
CA ILE A 672 0.54 -36.39 -32.07
C ILE A 672 -0.62 -37.35 -32.25
N SER A 673 -1.76 -36.86 -32.75
CA SER A 673 -2.85 -37.72 -33.18
C SER A 673 -2.51 -38.34 -34.55
N LEU A 674 -2.46 -39.65 -34.63
CA LEU A 674 -2.26 -40.40 -35.89
C LEU A 674 -3.60 -40.89 -36.48
N GLU A 675 -4.70 -40.65 -35.78
CA GLU A 675 -6.03 -41.11 -36.21
C GLU A 675 -6.84 -39.99 -36.82
N GLN A 676 -7.60 -40.32 -37.86
CA GLN A 676 -8.53 -39.40 -38.50
C GLN A 676 -9.89 -39.44 -37.83
N ASP A 677 -10.67 -38.35 -37.91
CA ASP A 677 -11.96 -38.16 -37.25
C ASP A 677 -13.12 -39.03 -37.82
N ASN A 678 -12.89 -39.70 -38.93
CA ASN A 678 -13.81 -40.68 -39.50
C ASN A 678 -13.87 -41.99 -38.70
N LYS A 679 -12.94 -42.20 -37.71
CA LYS A 679 -12.94 -43.34 -36.78
C LYS A 679 -13.26 -42.87 -35.39
N PHE A 680 -14.54 -42.79 -35.04
CA PHE A 680 -14.96 -42.42 -33.69
C PHE A 680 -14.51 -43.47 -32.68
N ARG A 681 -13.75 -43.04 -31.65
CA ARG A 681 -13.42 -43.83 -30.47
C ARG A 681 -14.25 -43.37 -29.27
N ASN A 682 -15.01 -44.31 -28.67
CA ASN A 682 -15.57 -44.12 -27.35
C ASN A 682 -14.44 -44.18 -26.31
N GLY A 683 -13.93 -43.00 -25.89
CA GLY A 683 -12.90 -42.96 -24.87
C GLY A 683 -12.06 -41.69 -24.89
N ILE A 684 -11.27 -41.50 -23.90
CA ILE A 684 -10.33 -40.37 -23.76
C ILE A 684 -9.21 -40.58 -24.75
N SER A 685 -9.14 -39.80 -25.83
CA SER A 685 -8.00 -39.75 -26.70
C SER A 685 -6.98 -38.77 -26.09
N GLY A 686 -5.97 -39.33 -25.48
CA GLY A 686 -4.92 -38.60 -24.78
C GLY A 686 -4.55 -39.33 -23.49
N ILE A 687 -3.26 -39.37 -23.20
CA ILE A 687 -2.75 -40.06 -22.02
C ILE A 687 -2.98 -39.17 -20.80
N MET A 688 -4.17 -39.27 -20.18
CA MET A 688 -4.31 -38.85 -18.79
C MET A 688 -3.80 -39.98 -17.89
N LYS A 689 -2.74 -39.77 -17.14
CA LYS A 689 -2.42 -40.63 -16.01
C LYS A 689 -3.52 -40.39 -14.96
N VAL A 690 -4.40 -41.36 -14.79
CA VAL A 690 -5.31 -41.41 -13.67
C VAL A 690 -4.46 -41.78 -12.45
N PRO A 691 -4.51 -41.02 -11.36
CA PRO A 691 -3.96 -41.51 -10.10
C PRO A 691 -4.65 -42.83 -9.76
N GLU A 692 -3.91 -43.90 -9.58
CA GLU A 692 -4.42 -45.15 -9.08
C GLU A 692 -4.87 -44.98 -7.63
N GLY A 693 -6.12 -45.28 -7.34
CA GLY A 693 -6.69 -45.57 -6.05
C GLY A 693 -7.13 -44.41 -5.19
#